data_a6b3df7df216e53479d433c0a69ca63b
#
_entry.id   a6b3df7df216e53479d433c0a69ca63b
#
_cell.length_a   1.000
_cell.length_b   1.000
_cell.length_c   1.000
_cell.angle_alpha   90.00
_cell.angle_beta   90.00
_cell.angle_gamma   90.00
#
_symmetry.space_group_name_H-M   'P 1'
#
loop_
_entity.id
_entity.type
_entity.pdbx_description
1 polymer ?
#
loop_
_entity_poly.entity_id
_entity_poly.type
_entity_poly.pdbx_seq_one_letter_code
_entity_poly.pdbx_strand_id
1 'polypeptide(L)'
;MPECDAIPKAAVRYIGITIACVWFLFVLWQWLAVPQYNFINIITGLHFLPWNILPGRYFFSNLLLCLKDFFGAAVFITAVYGYGRFILLKFFKYKNYSSLEIWLIASGIGFAIVGHLFLLLVFCGILYPAMSAAVTIPGIFLAIISFKRDAPNFISIANLKKLSSSLTFTEILLSVIVLSFLMLILTAAFSPDIELDSLNYTLAVPNWWILNHGMADMPQHIYYNLFAFYAAIYAGAVSIGNELTAKLVNNYAALVSCIGITAYFGKKFFNRPSIILSLSIICTSYNFLILSSITQSDAISMMFSFLSLMLILRDGNKDTKHIIMPAMLSGCAMASKAITIIFVLCLLGLLIYQNRNNFKAAAKKILIFICIASMPVVPWLVKNHIYRGNPFFPFLTDVFGFDNIYDRDFITYFMKYSDAFHGEKFAFIKNFWNLIVSYPLIFNNHTQPLIPAMLGFIPFIYKKLRKEQAVLFVFTAVLFFIQLFFLSSARYFFPAYILIAMFFSYFLYPFLEKSKARMIAFTAILLFFSLSILGEISRINALSVPAGRQTYKEYLSENVYGGYYKAADMINTVLPDSSRILIDDCIGRSLYIKKNFYVTSYLDRQWYDIFAENAKNAEDLLNSLRENRFTHILENEEKITFSNDLKLLRKQKKNLNKEKILSDFRKLYMKKIYSSSNKPGASSVYEIIYGKETHL
;
A
#
# COMPACT_ATOMS: atom_id res chain seq x y z
N MET A 1 -33.96 -36.71 -40.05
CA MET A 1 -33.51 -35.52 -39.32
C MET A 1 -32.55 -34.79 -40.24
N PRO A 2 -32.79 -33.54 -40.65
CA PRO A 2 -31.84 -32.83 -41.49
C PRO A 2 -30.57 -32.58 -40.67
N GLU A 3 -29.42 -32.87 -41.29
CA GLU A 3 -28.11 -32.51 -40.79
C GLU A 3 -28.11 -30.99 -40.54
N CYS A 4 -28.00 -30.58 -39.28
CA CYS A 4 -27.70 -29.20 -38.95
C CYS A 4 -26.33 -28.89 -39.55
N ASP A 5 -26.28 -28.10 -40.62
CA ASP A 5 -25.08 -27.58 -41.24
C ASP A 5 -24.18 -26.95 -40.14
N ALA A 6 -23.08 -27.63 -39.84
CA ALA A 6 -22.14 -27.17 -38.86
C ALA A 6 -21.58 -25.80 -39.31
N ILE A 7 -21.82 -24.76 -38.53
CA ILE A 7 -21.31 -23.42 -38.78
C ILE A 7 -19.82 -23.52 -39.12
N PRO A 8 -19.35 -22.98 -40.26
CA PRO A 8 -17.96 -23.09 -40.66
C PRO A 8 -17.04 -22.58 -39.56
N LYS A 9 -16.00 -23.34 -39.20
CA LYS A 9 -15.02 -22.96 -38.14
C LYS A 9 -14.49 -21.55 -38.32
N ALA A 10 -14.37 -21.06 -39.56
CA ALA A 10 -14.01 -19.70 -39.88
C ALA A 10 -15.05 -18.67 -39.41
N ALA A 11 -16.33 -18.92 -39.59
CA ALA A 11 -17.41 -18.03 -39.17
C ALA A 11 -17.46 -17.91 -37.65
N VAL A 12 -17.33 -19.01 -36.90
CA VAL A 12 -17.24 -18.99 -35.43
C VAL A 12 -16.06 -18.13 -34.94
N ARG A 13 -14.92 -18.24 -35.65
CA ARG A 13 -13.75 -17.44 -35.33
C ARG A 13 -13.95 -15.93 -35.60
N TYR A 14 -14.58 -15.57 -36.73
CA TYR A 14 -14.88 -14.18 -37.07
C TYR A 14 -15.88 -13.55 -36.07
N ILE A 15 -16.95 -14.27 -35.76
CA ILE A 15 -17.93 -13.83 -34.75
C ILE A 15 -17.26 -13.61 -33.41
N GLY A 16 -16.41 -14.54 -32.95
CA GLY A 16 -15.69 -14.39 -31.69
C GLY A 16 -14.74 -13.20 -31.66
N ILE A 17 -14.00 -12.94 -32.76
CA ILE A 17 -13.12 -11.77 -32.85
C ILE A 17 -13.96 -10.48 -32.83
N THR A 18 -15.09 -10.43 -33.50
CA THR A 18 -16.00 -9.29 -33.50
C THR A 18 -16.50 -9.00 -32.08
N ILE A 19 -16.93 -10.04 -31.34
CA ILE A 19 -17.36 -9.90 -29.95
C ILE A 19 -16.21 -9.37 -29.08
N ALA A 20 -15.00 -9.88 -29.27
CA ALA A 20 -13.83 -9.41 -28.52
C ALA A 20 -13.47 -7.94 -28.84
N CYS A 21 -13.62 -7.50 -30.09
CA CYS A 21 -13.44 -6.11 -30.48
C CYS A 21 -14.50 -5.19 -29.88
N VAL A 22 -15.78 -5.60 -29.96
CA VAL A 22 -16.89 -4.84 -29.35
C VAL A 22 -16.68 -4.72 -27.84
N TRP A 23 -16.29 -5.81 -27.19
CA TRP A 23 -15.95 -5.81 -25.77
C TRP A 23 -14.80 -4.85 -25.45
N PHE A 24 -13.72 -4.89 -26.22
CA PHE A 24 -12.58 -3.98 -26.07
C PHE A 24 -13.01 -2.51 -26.18
N LEU A 25 -13.78 -2.18 -27.21
CA LEU A 25 -14.29 -0.82 -27.40
C LEU A 25 -15.21 -0.38 -26.28
N PHE A 26 -16.03 -1.29 -25.74
CA PHE A 26 -16.91 -1.03 -24.62
C PHE A 26 -16.10 -0.70 -23.34
N VAL A 27 -15.08 -1.50 -23.00
CA VAL A 27 -14.21 -1.24 -21.85
C VAL A 27 -13.43 0.07 -22.02
N LEU A 28 -12.94 0.37 -23.24
CA LEU A 28 -12.27 1.61 -23.57
C LEU A 28 -13.21 2.81 -23.38
N TRP A 29 -14.46 2.70 -23.87
CA TRP A 29 -15.46 3.75 -23.69
C TRP A 29 -15.78 4.00 -22.23
N GLN A 30 -15.98 2.96 -21.44
CA GLN A 30 -16.21 3.07 -20.00
C GLN A 30 -15.03 3.76 -19.29
N TRP A 31 -13.80 3.42 -19.68
CA TRP A 31 -12.59 4.04 -19.11
C TRP A 31 -12.48 5.53 -19.44
N LEU A 32 -12.76 5.92 -20.67
CA LEU A 32 -12.76 7.33 -21.11
C LEU A 32 -13.92 8.15 -20.53
N ALA A 33 -15.01 7.51 -20.13
CA ALA A 33 -16.15 8.18 -19.51
C ALA A 33 -15.86 8.67 -18.09
N VAL A 34 -14.77 8.18 -17.44
CA VAL A 34 -14.37 8.66 -16.12
C VAL A 34 -13.79 10.06 -16.21
N PRO A 35 -14.29 11.03 -15.42
CA PRO A 35 -13.84 12.43 -15.51
C PRO A 35 -12.32 12.60 -15.35
N GLN A 36 -11.67 11.74 -14.57
CA GLN A 36 -10.22 11.79 -14.33
C GLN A 36 -9.40 11.30 -15.53
N TYR A 37 -9.97 10.44 -16.38
CA TYR A 37 -9.33 9.87 -17.57
C TYR A 37 -9.90 10.40 -18.87
N ASN A 38 -10.79 11.41 -18.80
CA ASN A 38 -11.24 12.02 -20.03
C ASN A 38 -10.03 12.63 -20.78
N PHE A 39 -10.11 12.58 -22.10
CA PHE A 39 -9.02 12.99 -22.97
C PHE A 39 -8.51 14.42 -22.66
N ILE A 40 -9.40 15.32 -22.25
CA ILE A 40 -9.06 16.70 -21.90
C ILE A 40 -8.16 16.73 -20.65
N ASN A 41 -8.52 16.01 -19.58
CA ASN A 41 -7.74 16.00 -18.35
C ASN A 41 -6.37 15.32 -18.53
N ILE A 42 -6.31 14.27 -19.36
CA ILE A 42 -5.03 13.63 -19.74
C ILE A 42 -4.14 14.62 -20.48
N ILE A 43 -4.67 15.33 -21.51
CA ILE A 43 -3.90 16.32 -22.27
C ILE A 43 -3.47 17.48 -21.39
N THR A 44 -4.36 17.98 -20.54
CA THR A 44 -4.04 19.05 -19.59
C THR A 44 -2.92 18.63 -18.64
N GLY A 45 -3.01 17.43 -18.08
CA GLY A 45 -1.95 16.87 -17.25
C GLY A 45 -0.62 16.71 -17.99
N LEU A 46 -0.65 16.21 -19.23
CA LEU A 46 0.54 16.08 -20.08
C LEU A 46 1.14 17.42 -20.47
N HIS A 47 0.34 18.48 -20.63
CA HIS A 47 0.84 19.82 -20.93
C HIS A 47 1.76 20.36 -19.82
N PHE A 48 1.48 20.03 -18.56
CA PHE A 48 2.31 20.45 -17.43
C PHE A 48 3.52 19.54 -17.19
N LEU A 49 3.53 18.32 -17.73
CA LEU A 49 4.61 17.35 -17.47
C LEU A 49 6.01 17.87 -17.88
N PRO A 50 6.23 18.47 -19.08
CA PRO A 50 7.55 19.00 -19.45
C PRO A 50 8.05 20.06 -18.48
N TRP A 51 7.16 20.93 -18.01
CA TRP A 51 7.50 21.95 -17.04
C TRP A 51 7.92 21.35 -15.68
N ASN A 52 7.29 20.26 -15.26
CA ASN A 52 7.61 19.61 -14.00
C ASN A 52 8.92 18.82 -14.03
N ILE A 53 9.41 18.42 -15.19
CA ILE A 53 10.67 17.66 -15.35
C ILE A 53 11.89 18.58 -15.47
N LEU A 54 11.74 19.78 -16.04
CA LEU A 54 12.87 20.68 -16.23
C LEU A 54 13.44 21.17 -14.89
N PRO A 55 14.79 21.21 -14.72
CA PRO A 55 15.41 21.68 -13.50
C PRO A 55 14.95 23.07 -13.08
N GLY A 56 14.52 23.22 -11.83
CA GLY A 56 14.10 24.46 -11.21
C GLY A 56 15.21 25.10 -10.37
N ARG A 57 14.87 26.22 -9.73
CA ARG A 57 15.82 27.04 -8.92
C ARG A 57 16.43 26.30 -7.73
N TYR A 58 15.77 25.27 -7.22
CA TYR A 58 16.21 24.49 -6.07
C TYR A 58 16.85 23.14 -6.45
N PHE A 59 17.17 22.92 -7.75
CA PHE A 59 17.59 21.61 -8.24
C PHE A 59 18.75 21.00 -7.43
N PHE A 60 19.83 21.75 -7.24
CA PHE A 60 21.00 21.24 -6.53
C PHE A 60 20.73 20.99 -5.04
N SER A 61 20.01 21.87 -4.35
CA SER A 61 19.66 21.69 -2.94
C SER A 61 18.73 20.47 -2.75
N ASN A 62 17.73 20.31 -3.60
CA ASN A 62 16.82 19.18 -3.53
C ASN A 62 17.50 17.87 -3.95
N LEU A 63 18.42 17.91 -4.92
CA LEU A 63 19.22 16.74 -5.29
C LEU A 63 20.02 16.23 -4.09
N LEU A 64 20.66 17.12 -3.33
CA LEU A 64 21.40 16.73 -2.11
C LEU A 64 20.47 16.11 -1.05
N LEU A 65 19.26 16.67 -0.87
CA LEU A 65 18.25 16.10 0.03
C LEU A 65 17.78 14.71 -0.46
N CYS A 66 17.45 14.58 -1.75
CA CYS A 66 17.08 13.29 -2.35
C CYS A 66 18.18 12.24 -2.20
N LEU A 67 19.45 12.63 -2.40
CA LEU A 67 20.61 11.75 -2.19
C LEU A 67 20.77 11.34 -0.73
N LYS A 68 20.56 12.25 0.22
CA LYS A 68 20.55 11.94 1.66
C LYS A 68 19.48 10.90 1.99
N ASP A 69 18.25 11.10 1.51
CA ASP A 69 17.12 10.21 1.78
C ASP A 69 17.31 8.84 1.10
N PHE A 70 17.83 8.85 -0.13
CA PHE A 70 18.23 7.62 -0.83
C PHE A 70 19.31 6.85 -0.06
N PHE A 71 20.32 7.57 0.45
CA PHE A 71 21.37 6.95 1.26
C PHE A 71 20.81 6.36 2.55
N GLY A 72 19.90 7.06 3.25
CA GLY A 72 19.20 6.54 4.42
C GLY A 72 18.45 5.24 4.12
N ALA A 73 17.71 5.21 3.01
CA ALA A 73 17.01 4.02 2.56
C ALA A 73 17.98 2.89 2.17
N ALA A 74 19.06 3.20 1.47
CA ALA A 74 20.08 2.22 1.09
C ALA A 74 20.77 1.61 2.32
N VAL A 75 21.07 2.40 3.35
CA VAL A 75 21.61 1.93 4.63
C VAL A 75 20.64 0.97 5.30
N PHE A 76 19.36 1.34 5.41
CA PHE A 76 18.34 0.49 6.02
C PHE A 76 18.14 -0.82 5.22
N ILE A 77 17.99 -0.74 3.90
CA ILE A 77 17.82 -1.91 3.01
C ILE A 77 19.06 -2.82 3.07
N THR A 78 20.26 -2.24 3.15
CA THR A 78 21.50 -3.01 3.31
C THR A 78 21.51 -3.79 4.62
N ALA A 79 21.09 -3.17 5.73
CA ALA A 79 20.96 -3.86 6.99
C ALA A 79 19.92 -5.00 6.93
N VAL A 80 18.74 -4.74 6.33
CA VAL A 80 17.71 -5.74 6.07
C VAL A 80 18.29 -6.92 5.29
N TYR A 81 18.94 -6.65 4.17
CA TYR A 81 19.57 -7.69 3.34
C TYR A 81 20.62 -8.49 4.13
N GLY A 82 21.43 -7.82 4.94
CA GLY A 82 22.48 -8.45 5.74
C GLY A 82 21.92 -9.49 6.72
N TYR A 83 20.90 -9.14 7.48
CA TYR A 83 20.21 -10.09 8.36
C TYR A 83 19.64 -11.28 7.62
N GLY A 84 18.90 -11.00 6.54
CA GLY A 84 18.27 -12.06 5.76
C GLY A 84 19.29 -12.98 5.09
N ARG A 85 20.36 -12.43 4.56
CA ARG A 85 21.45 -13.18 3.92
C ARG A 85 22.20 -14.06 4.92
N PHE A 86 22.47 -13.53 6.11
CA PHE A 86 23.12 -14.28 7.18
C PHE A 86 22.29 -15.51 7.59
N ILE A 87 20.99 -15.36 7.81
CA ILE A 87 20.08 -16.47 8.12
C ILE A 87 20.05 -17.49 6.98
N LEU A 88 19.97 -17.02 5.74
CA LEU A 88 19.95 -17.89 4.57
C LEU A 88 21.25 -18.72 4.47
N LEU A 89 22.41 -18.10 4.76
CA LEU A 89 23.71 -18.77 4.76
C LEU A 89 23.83 -19.83 5.87
N LYS A 90 23.33 -19.50 7.07
CA LYS A 90 23.53 -20.33 8.27
C LYS A 90 22.58 -21.53 8.33
N PHE A 91 21.33 -21.33 7.95
CA PHE A 91 20.27 -22.32 8.20
C PHE A 91 19.78 -23.03 6.93
N PHE A 92 20.09 -22.52 5.73
CA PHE A 92 19.59 -23.09 4.47
C PHE A 92 20.75 -23.49 3.55
N LYS A 93 20.66 -24.70 2.97
CA LYS A 93 21.61 -25.17 1.96
C LYS A 93 21.36 -24.43 0.61
N TYR A 94 21.87 -23.21 0.48
CA TYR A 94 21.60 -22.28 -0.63
C TYR A 94 22.38 -22.57 -1.93
N LYS A 95 23.25 -23.59 -1.97
CA LYS A 95 24.10 -23.89 -3.14
C LYS A 95 23.35 -24.01 -4.49
N ASN A 96 22.06 -24.32 -4.43
CA ASN A 96 21.20 -24.49 -5.61
C ASN A 96 20.27 -23.28 -5.87
N TYR A 97 20.53 -22.13 -5.24
CA TYR A 97 19.73 -20.90 -5.44
C TYR A 97 20.42 -19.98 -6.44
N SER A 98 19.66 -19.42 -7.40
CA SER A 98 20.14 -18.36 -8.27
C SER A 98 20.34 -17.06 -7.50
N SER A 99 21.15 -16.13 -8.02
CA SER A 99 21.35 -14.81 -7.40
C SER A 99 20.04 -14.05 -7.18
N LEU A 100 19.09 -14.17 -8.12
CA LEU A 100 17.76 -13.58 -7.99
C LEU A 100 16.98 -14.18 -6.80
N GLU A 101 16.99 -15.51 -6.65
CA GLU A 101 16.33 -16.17 -5.50
C GLU A 101 16.96 -15.77 -4.18
N ILE A 102 18.29 -15.71 -4.13
CA ILE A 102 19.03 -15.27 -2.94
C ILE A 102 18.62 -13.85 -2.56
N TRP A 103 18.61 -12.94 -3.52
CA TRP A 103 18.21 -11.55 -3.28
C TRP A 103 16.79 -11.44 -2.77
N LEU A 104 15.83 -12.12 -3.41
CA LEU A 104 14.42 -12.09 -3.04
C LEU A 104 14.20 -12.65 -1.62
N ILE A 105 14.73 -13.85 -1.35
CA ILE A 105 14.54 -14.53 -0.07
C ILE A 105 15.25 -13.78 1.05
N ALA A 106 16.48 -13.31 0.84
CA ALA A 106 17.21 -12.53 1.83
C ALA A 106 16.49 -11.22 2.16
N SER A 107 15.93 -10.53 1.16
CA SER A 107 15.11 -9.33 1.41
C SER A 107 13.91 -9.65 2.31
N GLY A 108 13.13 -10.69 1.98
CA GLY A 108 11.95 -11.05 2.77
C GLY A 108 12.28 -11.47 4.20
N ILE A 109 13.28 -12.34 4.39
CA ILE A 109 13.73 -12.76 5.73
C ILE A 109 14.24 -11.55 6.51
N GLY A 110 15.03 -10.69 5.87
CA GLY A 110 15.58 -9.50 6.49
C GLY A 110 14.51 -8.54 6.96
N PHE A 111 13.50 -8.26 6.13
CA PHE A 111 12.35 -7.45 6.52
C PHE A 111 11.57 -8.09 7.69
N ALA A 112 11.40 -9.41 7.69
CA ALA A 112 10.76 -10.10 8.81
C ALA A 112 11.57 -9.93 10.11
N ILE A 113 12.89 -10.13 10.09
CA ILE A 113 13.76 -10.00 11.27
C ILE A 113 13.78 -8.54 11.75
N VAL A 114 14.11 -7.61 10.87
CA VAL A 114 14.24 -6.18 11.23
C VAL A 114 12.89 -5.64 11.72
N GLY A 115 11.77 -6.02 11.08
CA GLY A 115 10.44 -5.66 11.54
C GLY A 115 10.15 -6.16 12.97
N HIS A 116 10.53 -7.42 13.32
CA HIS A 116 10.37 -7.92 14.68
C HIS A 116 11.30 -7.24 15.69
N LEU A 117 12.54 -6.93 15.32
CA LEU A 117 13.46 -6.19 16.18
C LEU A 117 12.93 -4.78 16.50
N PHE A 118 12.45 -4.04 15.50
CA PHE A 118 11.82 -2.74 15.73
C PHE A 118 10.51 -2.85 16.49
N LEU A 119 9.69 -3.87 16.21
CA LEU A 119 8.47 -4.13 16.97
C LEU A 119 8.78 -4.40 18.46
N LEU A 120 9.85 -5.13 18.74
CA LEU A 120 10.32 -5.33 20.11
C LEU A 120 10.73 -4.00 20.79
N LEU A 121 11.47 -3.12 20.08
CA LEU A 121 11.82 -1.80 20.62
C LEU A 121 10.56 -0.98 20.92
N VAL A 122 9.55 -1.03 20.05
CA VAL A 122 8.25 -0.37 20.24
C VAL A 122 7.50 -0.90 21.45
N PHE A 123 7.42 -2.22 21.62
CA PHE A 123 6.74 -2.84 22.78
C PHE A 123 7.47 -2.58 24.10
N CYS A 124 8.80 -2.52 24.07
CA CYS A 124 9.61 -2.24 25.26
C CYS A 124 9.67 -0.73 25.62
N GLY A 125 9.11 0.17 24.80
CA GLY A 125 9.16 1.61 25.05
C GLY A 125 10.57 2.23 24.92
N ILE A 126 11.43 1.65 24.09
CA ILE A 126 12.84 2.03 23.91
C ILE A 126 13.20 2.39 22.47
N LEU A 127 12.24 2.88 21.70
CA LEU A 127 12.45 3.29 20.32
C LEU A 127 13.18 4.66 20.26
N TYR A 128 14.44 4.66 20.63
CA TYR A 128 15.34 5.82 20.55
C TYR A 128 16.31 5.69 19.36
N PRO A 129 16.87 6.80 18.85
CA PRO A 129 17.82 6.76 17.75
C PRO A 129 19.02 5.83 17.99
N ALA A 130 19.54 5.79 19.21
CA ALA A 130 20.64 4.90 19.58
C ALA A 130 20.26 3.41 19.45
N MET A 131 19.05 3.04 19.85
CA MET A 131 18.55 1.68 19.72
C MET A 131 18.26 1.31 18.27
N SER A 132 17.78 2.26 17.48
CA SER A 132 17.61 2.07 16.02
C SER A 132 18.96 1.83 15.34
N ALA A 133 20.02 2.56 15.73
CA ALA A 133 21.39 2.30 15.28
C ALA A 133 21.90 0.92 15.74
N ALA A 134 21.60 0.50 16.98
CA ALA A 134 21.98 -0.80 17.51
C ALA A 134 21.34 -1.97 16.74
N VAL A 135 20.16 -1.78 16.13
CA VAL A 135 19.57 -2.75 15.22
C VAL A 135 20.21 -2.66 13.83
N THR A 136 20.47 -1.48 13.31
CA THR A 136 20.88 -1.29 11.90
C THR A 136 22.34 -1.63 11.67
N ILE A 137 23.26 -1.22 12.56
CA ILE A 137 24.71 -1.40 12.40
C ILE A 137 25.11 -2.89 12.27
N PRO A 138 24.65 -3.81 13.12
CA PRO A 138 24.95 -5.23 12.95
C PRO A 138 24.47 -5.79 11.60
N GLY A 139 23.30 -5.34 11.12
CA GLY A 139 22.78 -5.73 9.82
C GLY A 139 23.69 -5.33 8.67
N ILE A 140 24.23 -4.10 8.70
CA ILE A 140 25.21 -3.61 7.72
C ILE A 140 26.48 -4.46 7.77
N PHE A 141 26.99 -4.73 8.96
CA PHE A 141 28.18 -5.58 9.14
C PHE A 141 27.97 -6.98 8.55
N LEU A 142 26.81 -7.60 8.80
CA LEU A 142 26.45 -8.87 8.21
C LEU A 142 26.34 -8.79 6.68
N ALA A 143 25.86 -7.67 6.14
CA ALA A 143 25.81 -7.46 4.69
C ALA A 143 27.22 -7.41 4.08
N ILE A 144 28.15 -6.67 4.71
CA ILE A 144 29.56 -6.57 4.26
C ILE A 144 30.24 -7.94 4.24
N ILE A 145 30.05 -8.74 5.29
CA ILE A 145 30.59 -10.12 5.36
C ILE A 145 30.01 -10.98 4.24
N SER A 146 28.69 -10.88 4.04
CA SER A 146 27.99 -11.65 3.02
C SER A 146 28.41 -11.25 1.60
N PHE A 147 28.58 -9.94 1.35
CA PHE A 147 28.98 -9.41 0.05
C PHE A 147 30.35 -9.89 -0.38
N LYS A 148 31.34 -9.91 0.51
CA LYS A 148 32.67 -10.47 0.21
C LYS A 148 32.61 -11.91 -0.30
N ARG A 149 31.63 -12.69 0.14
CA ARG A 149 31.43 -14.07 -0.26
C ARG A 149 30.68 -14.21 -1.59
N ASP A 150 29.79 -13.26 -1.91
CA ASP A 150 28.90 -13.31 -3.08
C ASP A 150 29.43 -12.49 -4.27
N ALA A 151 30.43 -11.64 -4.06
CA ALA A 151 30.97 -10.72 -5.06
C ALA A 151 31.34 -11.37 -6.40
N PRO A 152 31.86 -12.62 -6.47
CA PRO A 152 32.16 -13.29 -7.72
C PRO A 152 30.94 -13.60 -8.59
N ASN A 153 29.73 -13.62 -8.00
CA ASN A 153 28.49 -14.00 -8.66
C ASN A 153 27.65 -12.79 -9.12
N PHE A 154 28.09 -11.57 -8.81
CA PHE A 154 27.42 -10.37 -9.29
C PHE A 154 27.68 -10.15 -10.78
N ILE A 155 26.70 -9.56 -11.45
CA ILE A 155 26.58 -9.39 -12.88
C ILE A 155 27.92 -8.93 -13.49
N SER A 156 28.57 -9.82 -14.23
CA SER A 156 29.73 -9.45 -15.05
C SER A 156 29.25 -8.54 -16.19
N ILE A 157 29.99 -7.47 -16.48
CA ILE A 157 29.77 -6.59 -17.65
C ILE A 157 29.67 -7.39 -18.93
N ALA A 158 30.44 -8.50 -19.03
CA ALA A 158 30.39 -9.43 -20.16
C ALA A 158 29.00 -10.09 -20.29
N ASN A 159 28.34 -10.43 -19.18
CA ASN A 159 26.97 -10.97 -19.18
C ASN A 159 25.95 -9.95 -19.64
N LEU A 160 26.11 -8.68 -19.29
CA LEU A 160 25.24 -7.59 -19.76
C LEU A 160 25.37 -7.37 -21.26
N LYS A 161 26.61 -7.36 -21.80
CA LYS A 161 26.87 -7.27 -23.26
C LYS A 161 26.25 -8.45 -24.01
N LYS A 162 26.42 -9.67 -23.51
CA LYS A 162 25.81 -10.88 -24.09
C LYS A 162 24.29 -10.84 -24.05
N LEU A 163 23.69 -10.30 -22.97
CA LEU A 163 22.25 -10.13 -22.86
C LEU A 163 21.75 -9.10 -23.88
N SER A 164 22.38 -7.94 -23.98
CA SER A 164 21.94 -6.87 -24.88
C SER A 164 22.03 -7.30 -26.38
N SER A 165 23.07 -8.03 -26.77
CA SER A 165 23.22 -8.53 -28.15
C SER A 165 22.21 -9.62 -28.54
N SER A 166 21.53 -10.23 -27.59
CA SER A 166 20.53 -11.28 -27.81
C SER A 166 19.07 -10.81 -27.78
N LEU A 167 18.83 -9.52 -27.56
CA LEU A 167 17.47 -8.96 -27.50
C LEU A 167 16.93 -8.66 -28.89
N THR A 168 15.68 -9.02 -29.13
CA THR A 168 14.93 -8.58 -30.32
C THR A 168 14.53 -7.11 -30.21
N PHE A 169 14.25 -6.46 -31.33
CA PHE A 169 13.76 -5.07 -31.35
C PHE A 169 12.55 -4.86 -30.42
N THR A 170 11.64 -5.80 -30.40
CA THR A 170 10.46 -5.79 -29.54
C THR A 170 10.82 -5.83 -28.06
N GLU A 171 11.75 -6.72 -27.68
CA GLU A 171 12.21 -6.83 -26.30
C GLU A 171 12.94 -5.55 -25.85
N ILE A 172 13.71 -4.93 -26.75
CA ILE A 172 14.36 -3.63 -26.47
C ILE A 172 13.30 -2.56 -26.23
N LEU A 173 12.31 -2.41 -27.13
CA LEU A 173 11.24 -1.41 -27.00
C LEU A 173 10.49 -1.55 -25.68
N LEU A 174 10.03 -2.76 -25.35
CA LEU A 174 9.32 -3.03 -24.10
C LEU A 174 10.24 -2.81 -22.88
N SER A 175 11.51 -3.16 -22.95
CA SER A 175 12.47 -2.91 -21.86
C SER A 175 12.71 -1.41 -21.64
N VAL A 176 12.75 -0.61 -22.68
CA VAL A 176 12.83 0.86 -22.57
C VAL A 176 11.60 1.40 -21.85
N ILE A 177 10.40 0.92 -22.18
CA ILE A 177 9.16 1.30 -21.47
C ILE A 177 9.26 0.94 -19.98
N VAL A 178 9.65 -0.29 -19.65
CA VAL A 178 9.82 -0.74 -18.26
C VAL A 178 10.78 0.19 -17.52
N LEU A 179 11.97 0.42 -18.07
CA LEU A 179 12.98 1.26 -17.43
C LEU A 179 12.52 2.72 -17.27
N SER A 180 11.87 3.28 -18.29
CA SER A 180 11.35 4.66 -18.24
C SER A 180 10.30 4.82 -17.14
N PHE A 181 9.35 3.89 -17.02
CA PHE A 181 8.34 3.94 -15.97
C PHE A 181 8.92 3.67 -14.58
N LEU A 182 9.88 2.74 -14.44
CA LEU A 182 10.57 2.52 -13.17
C LEU A 182 11.33 3.77 -12.71
N MET A 183 12.05 4.44 -13.61
CA MET A 183 12.75 5.68 -13.30
C MET A 183 11.77 6.80 -12.93
N LEU A 184 10.67 6.93 -13.66
CA LEU A 184 9.64 7.92 -13.38
C LEU A 184 9.01 7.71 -11.99
N ILE A 185 8.65 6.47 -11.66
CA ILE A 185 8.05 6.09 -10.37
C ILE A 185 9.05 6.29 -9.23
N LEU A 186 10.31 5.90 -9.43
CA LEU A 186 11.36 6.16 -8.43
C LEU A 186 11.54 7.66 -8.21
N THR A 187 11.56 8.45 -9.26
CA THR A 187 11.66 9.91 -9.15
C THR A 187 10.46 10.48 -8.40
N ALA A 188 9.24 10.04 -8.69
CA ALA A 188 8.04 10.46 -7.96
C ALA A 188 8.07 10.05 -6.47
N ALA A 189 8.76 8.96 -6.11
CA ALA A 189 8.93 8.53 -4.72
C ALA A 189 9.79 9.48 -3.88
N PHE A 190 10.57 10.38 -4.49
CA PHE A 190 11.33 11.42 -3.77
C PHE A 190 10.49 12.65 -3.38
N SER A 191 9.23 12.74 -3.79
CA SER A 191 8.34 13.77 -3.27
C SER A 191 7.68 13.32 -1.97
N PRO A 192 7.40 14.22 -1.01
CA PRO A 192 6.76 13.86 0.25
C PRO A 192 5.37 13.26 0.05
N ASP A 193 4.94 12.44 1.01
CA ASP A 193 3.60 11.88 0.99
C ASP A 193 2.54 12.91 1.31
N ILE A 194 1.51 12.97 0.46
CA ILE A 194 0.35 13.84 0.61
C ILE A 194 -0.96 13.03 0.66
N GLU A 195 -0.87 11.72 0.49
CA GLU A 195 -2.01 10.83 0.44
C GLU A 195 -2.65 10.62 1.82
N LEU A 196 -3.96 10.49 1.83
CA LEU A 196 -4.75 10.39 3.05
C LEU A 196 -4.31 9.23 3.95
N ASP A 197 -4.08 8.05 3.38
CA ASP A 197 -3.64 6.87 4.15
C ASP A 197 -2.31 7.13 4.87
N SER A 198 -1.37 7.82 4.21
CA SER A 198 -0.06 8.17 4.79
C SER A 198 -0.18 9.20 5.91
N LEU A 199 -1.00 10.23 5.69
CA LEU A 199 -1.21 11.32 6.64
C LEU A 199 -2.00 10.87 7.88
N ASN A 200 -2.85 9.85 7.72
CA ASN A 200 -3.75 9.37 8.75
C ASN A 200 -3.14 8.22 9.56
N TYR A 201 -2.58 7.17 8.92
CA TYR A 201 -2.14 5.98 9.65
C TYR A 201 -0.87 5.31 9.14
N THR A 202 -0.59 5.21 7.82
CA THR A 202 0.53 4.36 7.38
C THR A 202 1.90 4.90 7.73
N LEU A 203 2.09 6.22 7.74
CA LEU A 203 3.26 6.90 8.31
C LEU A 203 2.97 7.59 9.65
N ALA A 204 1.72 7.95 9.90
CA ALA A 204 1.36 8.60 11.15
C ALA A 204 1.51 7.67 12.36
N VAL A 205 1.17 6.37 12.26
CA VAL A 205 1.40 5.37 13.32
C VAL A 205 2.88 5.20 13.65
N PRO A 206 3.78 4.96 12.69
CA PRO A 206 5.22 4.96 12.95
C PRO A 206 5.71 6.23 13.64
N ASN A 207 5.28 7.40 13.17
CA ASN A 207 5.65 8.69 13.74
C ASN A 207 5.16 8.82 15.19
N TRP A 208 3.93 8.39 15.48
CA TRP A 208 3.37 8.36 16.83
C TRP A 208 4.20 7.48 17.78
N TRP A 209 4.64 6.31 17.33
CA TRP A 209 5.51 5.45 18.13
C TRP A 209 6.89 6.06 18.39
N ILE A 210 7.45 6.77 17.42
CA ILE A 210 8.73 7.48 17.58
C ILE A 210 8.59 8.61 18.61
N LEU A 211 7.51 9.41 18.52
CA LEU A 211 7.24 10.49 19.46
C LEU A 211 7.05 10.01 20.90
N ASN A 212 6.48 8.81 21.08
CA ASN A 212 6.25 8.21 22.39
C ASN A 212 7.33 7.20 22.78
N HIS A 213 8.38 7.03 21.98
CA HIS A 213 9.44 6.04 22.15
C HIS A 213 8.94 4.59 22.26
N GLY A 214 7.67 4.32 21.95
CA GLY A 214 7.04 3.02 22.11
C GLY A 214 5.61 2.97 21.65
N MET A 215 4.97 1.85 21.94
CA MET A 215 3.56 1.65 21.62
C MET A 215 2.69 2.47 22.57
N ALA A 216 1.99 3.44 22.04
CA ALA A 216 1.05 4.27 22.76
C ALA A 216 -0.34 4.11 22.16
N ASP A 217 -1.37 4.04 23.02
CA ASP A 217 -2.77 3.93 22.58
C ASP A 217 -3.27 5.23 21.95
N MET A 218 -4.13 5.10 20.96
CA MET A 218 -4.93 6.17 20.36
C MET A 218 -6.38 5.69 20.29
N PRO A 219 -7.14 5.80 21.39
CA PRO A 219 -8.40 5.08 21.57
C PRO A 219 -9.44 5.34 20.49
N GLN A 220 -9.60 6.59 20.08
CA GLN A 220 -10.58 7.01 19.07
C GLN A 220 -10.03 7.02 17.64
N HIS A 221 -9.08 6.14 17.36
CA HIS A 221 -8.52 6.04 16.02
C HIS A 221 -8.47 4.58 15.58
N ILE A 222 -9.47 4.12 14.83
CA ILE A 222 -9.62 2.72 14.49
C ILE A 222 -8.38 2.12 13.79
N TYR A 223 -7.73 2.88 12.90
CA TYR A 223 -6.55 2.39 12.17
C TYR A 223 -5.32 2.15 13.05
N TYR A 224 -5.19 2.84 14.21
CA TYR A 224 -4.14 2.56 15.19
C TYR A 224 -4.37 1.22 15.92
N ASN A 225 -5.59 0.69 15.86
CA ASN A 225 -5.97 -0.58 16.47
C ASN A 225 -5.89 -1.76 15.49
N LEU A 226 -5.65 -1.53 14.20
CA LEU A 226 -5.43 -2.60 13.23
C LEU A 226 -4.04 -3.24 13.36
N PHE A 227 -3.86 -4.38 12.72
CA PHE A 227 -2.56 -5.02 12.59
C PHE A 227 -1.66 -4.16 11.70
N ALA A 228 -0.47 -3.84 12.21
CA ALA A 228 0.42 -2.86 11.58
C ALA A 228 1.91 -3.24 11.67
N PHE A 229 2.26 -4.50 11.35
CA PHE A 229 3.65 -4.95 11.35
C PHE A 229 4.53 -4.12 10.39
N TYR A 230 3.97 -3.67 9.25
CA TYR A 230 4.61 -2.72 8.36
C TYR A 230 5.06 -1.43 9.06
N ALA A 231 4.29 -0.97 10.05
CA ALA A 231 4.59 0.26 10.78
C ALA A 231 5.87 0.16 11.62
N ALA A 232 6.20 -1.04 12.13
CA ALA A 232 7.48 -1.27 12.82
C ALA A 232 8.67 -1.13 11.85
N ILE A 233 8.53 -1.62 10.61
CA ILE A 233 9.54 -1.46 9.56
C ILE A 233 9.71 0.02 9.20
N TYR A 234 8.60 0.74 9.02
CA TYR A 234 8.64 2.17 8.69
C TYR A 234 9.15 3.02 9.86
N ALA A 235 8.81 2.69 11.11
CA ALA A 235 9.38 3.35 12.28
C ALA A 235 10.91 3.20 12.32
N GLY A 236 11.43 2.03 11.99
CA GLY A 236 12.86 1.81 11.82
C GLY A 236 13.46 2.69 10.72
N ALA A 237 12.83 2.74 9.55
CA ALA A 237 13.29 3.54 8.42
C ALA A 237 13.26 5.06 8.73
N VAL A 238 12.17 5.56 9.33
CA VAL A 238 12.03 6.95 9.76
C VAL A 238 13.08 7.30 10.82
N SER A 239 13.36 6.41 11.77
CA SER A 239 14.34 6.62 12.82
C SER A 239 15.80 6.73 12.32
N ILE A 240 16.10 6.15 11.15
CA ILE A 240 17.42 6.22 10.48
C ILE A 240 17.52 7.45 9.58
N GLY A 241 16.41 7.89 9.01
CA GLY A 241 16.35 9.02 8.08
C GLY A 241 15.16 9.94 8.37
N ASN A 242 14.10 9.80 7.60
CA ASN A 242 12.86 10.56 7.71
C ASN A 242 11.71 9.80 7.00
N GLU A 243 10.58 10.46 6.80
CA GLU A 243 9.41 9.92 6.13
C GLU A 243 9.70 9.49 4.68
N LEU A 244 10.55 10.22 3.95
CA LEU A 244 11.00 9.83 2.61
C LEU A 244 11.85 8.56 2.62
N THR A 245 12.67 8.36 3.63
CA THR A 245 13.42 7.10 3.82
C THR A 245 12.45 5.91 3.91
N ALA A 246 11.38 6.03 4.69
CA ALA A 246 10.34 4.98 4.78
C ALA A 246 9.62 4.77 3.43
N LYS A 247 9.33 5.85 2.71
CA LYS A 247 8.72 5.79 1.37
C LYS A 247 9.61 5.05 0.36
N LEU A 248 10.91 5.30 0.36
CA LEU A 248 11.87 4.59 -0.49
C LEU A 248 12.03 3.12 -0.09
N VAL A 249 11.91 2.79 1.21
CA VAL A 249 11.85 1.40 1.70
C VAL A 249 10.58 0.70 1.21
N ASN A 250 9.44 1.40 1.21
CA ASN A 250 8.20 0.90 0.59
C ASN A 250 8.36 0.66 -0.92
N ASN A 251 8.99 1.61 -1.63
CA ASN A 251 9.32 1.46 -3.06
C ASN A 251 10.15 0.20 -3.32
N TYR A 252 11.17 -0.05 -2.49
CA TYR A 252 11.97 -1.27 -2.59
C TYR A 252 11.13 -2.55 -2.38
N ALA A 253 10.23 -2.56 -1.40
CA ALA A 253 9.33 -3.70 -1.19
C ALA A 253 8.39 -3.93 -2.39
N ALA A 254 7.91 -2.86 -3.03
CA ALA A 254 7.13 -2.91 -4.26
C ALA A 254 7.97 -3.46 -5.44
N LEU A 255 9.24 -3.07 -5.56
CA LEU A 255 10.16 -3.63 -6.57
C LEU A 255 10.38 -5.12 -6.35
N VAL A 256 10.60 -5.57 -5.12
CA VAL A 256 10.76 -7.00 -4.78
C VAL A 256 9.50 -7.76 -5.15
N SER A 257 8.32 -7.28 -4.76
CA SER A 257 7.06 -7.98 -4.94
C SER A 257 6.56 -8.00 -6.40
N CYS A 258 6.75 -6.92 -7.15
CA CYS A 258 6.23 -6.81 -8.51
C CYS A 258 7.28 -7.23 -9.56
N ILE A 259 8.47 -6.63 -9.50
CA ILE A 259 9.50 -6.83 -10.52
C ILE A 259 10.27 -8.12 -10.25
N GLY A 260 10.78 -8.27 -9.02
CA GLY A 260 11.60 -9.43 -8.64
C GLY A 260 10.82 -10.75 -8.76
N ILE A 261 9.60 -10.79 -8.24
CA ILE A 261 8.73 -11.98 -8.31
C ILE A 261 8.30 -12.29 -9.74
N THR A 262 7.94 -11.29 -10.54
CA THR A 262 7.61 -11.48 -11.96
C THR A 262 8.81 -12.04 -12.73
N ALA A 263 10.00 -11.52 -12.48
CA ALA A 263 11.24 -12.04 -13.10
C ALA A 263 11.52 -13.49 -12.66
N TYR A 264 11.31 -13.81 -11.39
CA TYR A 264 11.50 -15.18 -10.87
C TYR A 264 10.51 -16.17 -11.47
N PHE A 265 9.21 -15.92 -11.36
CA PHE A 265 8.19 -16.81 -11.93
C PHE A 265 8.27 -16.87 -13.45
N GLY A 266 8.57 -15.74 -14.07
CA GLY A 266 8.79 -15.66 -15.49
C GLY A 266 9.92 -16.59 -15.96
N LYS A 267 11.08 -16.53 -15.31
CA LYS A 267 12.22 -17.41 -15.61
C LYS A 267 11.90 -18.88 -15.36
N LYS A 268 11.11 -19.19 -14.32
CA LYS A 268 10.77 -20.56 -13.93
C LYS A 268 9.67 -21.18 -14.80
N PHE A 269 8.63 -20.42 -15.12
CA PHE A 269 7.42 -20.94 -15.74
C PHE A 269 7.20 -20.49 -17.19
N PHE A 270 7.79 -19.36 -17.61
CA PHE A 270 7.51 -18.74 -18.90
C PHE A 270 8.80 -18.55 -19.72
N ASN A 271 8.73 -17.73 -20.75
CA ASN A 271 9.88 -17.36 -21.59
C ASN A 271 10.23 -15.87 -21.40
N ARG A 272 11.46 -15.50 -21.77
CA ARG A 272 11.99 -14.14 -21.59
C ARG A 272 11.06 -13.04 -22.18
N PRO A 273 10.59 -13.17 -23.44
CA PRO A 273 9.75 -12.13 -24.01
C PRO A 273 8.43 -11.92 -23.25
N SER A 274 7.80 -13.01 -22.79
CA SER A 274 6.58 -12.91 -21.95
C SER A 274 6.87 -12.24 -20.62
N ILE A 275 8.07 -12.41 -20.04
CA ILE A 275 8.47 -11.70 -18.82
C ILE A 275 8.52 -10.19 -19.07
N ILE A 276 9.22 -9.77 -20.13
CA ILE A 276 9.37 -8.35 -20.46
C ILE A 276 8.01 -7.71 -20.75
N LEU A 277 7.14 -8.42 -21.46
CA LEU A 277 5.77 -7.98 -21.72
C LEU A 277 4.95 -7.87 -20.41
N SER A 278 5.08 -8.83 -19.50
CA SER A 278 4.41 -8.77 -18.18
C SER A 278 4.89 -7.57 -17.38
N LEU A 279 6.20 -7.35 -17.34
CA LEU A 279 6.79 -6.20 -16.64
C LEU A 279 6.33 -4.89 -17.25
N SER A 280 6.21 -4.77 -18.59
CA SER A 280 5.68 -3.55 -19.21
C SER A 280 4.23 -3.30 -18.83
N ILE A 281 3.38 -4.33 -18.77
CA ILE A 281 1.99 -4.20 -18.31
C ILE A 281 1.92 -3.79 -16.82
N ILE A 282 2.73 -4.39 -15.98
CA ILE A 282 2.75 -4.11 -14.53
C ILE A 282 3.27 -2.68 -14.28
N CYS A 283 4.42 -2.31 -14.87
CA CYS A 283 5.04 -1.01 -14.64
C CYS A 283 4.20 0.16 -15.18
N THR A 284 3.39 -0.08 -16.20
CA THR A 284 2.47 0.91 -16.77
C THR A 284 1.08 0.89 -16.13
N SER A 285 0.88 0.12 -15.02
CA SER A 285 -0.38 0.11 -14.29
C SER A 285 -0.40 1.17 -13.19
N TYR A 286 -1.54 1.83 -13.02
CA TYR A 286 -1.74 2.82 -11.97
C TYR A 286 -1.54 2.23 -10.56
N ASN A 287 -1.97 0.98 -10.34
CA ASN A 287 -1.74 0.29 -9.07
C ASN A 287 -0.26 0.16 -8.71
N PHE A 288 0.61 -0.08 -9.70
CA PHE A 288 2.05 -0.14 -9.44
C PHE A 288 2.63 1.23 -9.08
N LEU A 289 2.14 2.30 -9.72
CA LEU A 289 2.50 3.67 -9.33
C LEU A 289 2.14 3.92 -7.87
N ILE A 290 0.88 3.71 -7.49
CA ILE A 290 0.40 3.93 -6.12
C ILE A 290 1.19 3.09 -5.12
N LEU A 291 1.32 1.79 -5.37
CA LEU A 291 2.04 0.87 -4.49
C LEU A 291 3.50 1.26 -4.27
N SER A 292 4.14 1.85 -5.27
CA SER A 292 5.57 2.15 -5.26
C SER A 292 5.89 3.58 -4.83
N SER A 293 4.99 4.54 -5.10
CA SER A 293 5.26 5.96 -4.87
C SER A 293 4.52 6.55 -3.66
N ILE A 294 3.68 5.76 -2.99
CA ILE A 294 2.96 6.14 -1.76
C ILE A 294 3.30 5.12 -0.68
N THR A 295 3.44 5.58 0.55
CA THR A 295 3.75 4.69 1.68
C THR A 295 2.50 3.96 2.13
N GLN A 296 2.39 2.67 1.81
CA GLN A 296 1.23 1.83 2.15
C GLN A 296 1.65 0.47 2.71
N SER A 297 0.74 -0.18 3.44
CA SER A 297 0.95 -1.55 3.95
C SER A 297 0.95 -2.62 2.85
N ASP A 298 0.40 -2.30 1.68
CA ASP A 298 0.19 -3.24 0.57
C ASP A 298 1.50 -3.79 0.00
N ALA A 299 2.52 -2.96 -0.21
CA ALA A 299 3.80 -3.38 -0.77
C ALA A 299 4.52 -4.41 0.12
N ILE A 300 4.58 -4.14 1.42
CA ILE A 300 5.21 -5.02 2.42
C ILE A 300 4.44 -6.34 2.53
N SER A 301 3.11 -6.28 2.67
CA SER A 301 2.29 -7.49 2.82
C SER A 301 2.31 -8.36 1.56
N MET A 302 2.29 -7.74 0.38
CA MET A 302 2.38 -8.43 -0.90
C MET A 302 3.76 -9.07 -1.11
N MET A 303 4.85 -8.38 -0.73
CA MET A 303 6.19 -8.94 -0.77
C MET A 303 6.28 -10.24 0.04
N PHE A 304 5.82 -10.23 1.28
CA PHE A 304 5.80 -11.42 2.12
C PHE A 304 4.93 -12.55 1.54
N SER A 305 3.74 -12.20 1.03
CA SER A 305 2.82 -13.16 0.43
C SER A 305 3.42 -13.87 -0.80
N PHE A 306 4.02 -13.12 -1.72
CA PHE A 306 4.63 -13.68 -2.91
C PHE A 306 5.90 -14.48 -2.62
N LEU A 307 6.71 -14.05 -1.66
CA LEU A 307 7.88 -14.83 -1.26
C LEU A 307 7.48 -16.15 -0.61
N SER A 308 6.39 -16.16 0.15
CA SER A 308 5.80 -17.40 0.67
C SER A 308 5.32 -18.32 -0.45
N LEU A 309 4.59 -17.79 -1.45
CA LEU A 309 4.17 -18.55 -2.64
C LEU A 309 5.37 -19.13 -3.40
N MET A 310 6.41 -18.31 -3.60
CA MET A 310 7.64 -18.72 -4.26
C MET A 310 8.28 -19.93 -3.56
N LEU A 311 8.40 -19.88 -2.24
CA LEU A 311 9.01 -20.93 -1.45
C LEU A 311 8.14 -22.21 -1.41
N ILE A 312 6.82 -22.09 -1.31
CA ILE A 312 5.91 -23.24 -1.36
C ILE A 312 5.94 -23.91 -2.75
N LEU A 313 5.89 -23.15 -3.83
CA LEU A 313 5.99 -23.71 -5.19
C LEU A 313 7.34 -24.39 -5.47
N ARG A 314 8.38 -23.95 -4.77
CA ARG A 314 9.72 -24.53 -4.92
C ARG A 314 9.90 -25.79 -4.07
N ASP A 315 9.54 -25.74 -2.80
CA ASP A 315 10.00 -26.69 -1.80
C ASP A 315 8.86 -27.28 -0.91
N GLY A 316 7.59 -26.92 -1.14
CA GLY A 316 6.46 -27.29 -0.30
C GLY A 316 6.18 -28.80 -0.21
N ASN A 317 6.63 -29.58 -1.20
CA ASN A 317 6.55 -31.04 -1.19
C ASN A 317 7.73 -31.72 -0.49
N LYS A 318 8.80 -30.98 -0.14
CA LYS A 318 9.98 -31.48 0.56
C LYS A 318 9.71 -31.67 2.07
N ASP A 319 10.78 -31.82 2.85
CA ASP A 319 10.71 -31.99 4.29
C ASP A 319 9.99 -30.83 4.99
N THR A 320 9.47 -31.12 6.18
CA THR A 320 8.71 -30.16 7.00
C THR A 320 9.49 -28.89 7.34
N LYS A 321 10.84 -28.95 7.44
CA LYS A 321 11.69 -27.77 7.69
C LYS A 321 11.55 -26.69 6.60
N HIS A 322 11.20 -27.07 5.37
CA HIS A 322 11.00 -26.12 4.27
C HIS A 322 9.70 -25.31 4.38
N ILE A 323 8.82 -25.67 5.32
CA ILE A 323 7.56 -24.97 5.58
C ILE A 323 7.74 -23.79 6.56
N ILE A 324 8.79 -23.81 7.39
CA ILE A 324 9.03 -22.81 8.45
C ILE A 324 9.10 -21.39 7.87
N MET A 325 9.93 -21.20 6.85
CA MET A 325 10.13 -19.86 6.26
C MET A 325 8.87 -19.32 5.55
N PRO A 326 8.22 -20.05 4.62
CA PRO A 326 6.99 -19.54 4.02
C PRO A 326 5.88 -19.31 5.05
N ALA A 327 5.79 -20.09 6.12
CA ALA A 327 4.84 -19.85 7.20
C ALA A 327 5.14 -18.55 7.96
N MET A 328 6.39 -18.30 8.33
CA MET A 328 6.81 -17.04 8.97
C MET A 328 6.50 -15.82 8.09
N LEU A 329 6.84 -15.87 6.80
CA LEU A 329 6.55 -14.79 5.86
C LEU A 329 5.04 -14.58 5.69
N SER A 330 4.24 -15.65 5.65
CA SER A 330 2.77 -15.56 5.63
C SER A 330 2.22 -14.90 6.89
N GLY A 331 2.79 -15.20 8.04
CA GLY A 331 2.45 -14.56 9.32
C GLY A 331 2.78 -13.05 9.30
N CYS A 332 3.95 -12.66 8.78
CA CYS A 332 4.33 -11.25 8.61
C CYS A 332 3.39 -10.52 7.63
N ALA A 333 2.92 -11.21 6.58
CA ALA A 333 1.93 -10.66 5.66
C ALA A 333 0.60 -10.36 6.38
N MET A 334 0.07 -11.33 7.12
CA MET A 334 -1.17 -11.17 7.91
C MET A 334 -1.02 -10.10 9.00
N ALA A 335 0.10 -10.07 9.70
CA ALA A 335 0.41 -9.06 10.72
C ALA A 335 0.58 -7.65 10.11
N SER A 336 0.96 -7.54 8.83
CA SER A 336 1.02 -6.26 8.11
C SER A 336 -0.36 -5.82 7.61
N LYS A 337 -1.19 -6.76 7.16
CA LYS A 337 -2.52 -6.46 6.62
C LYS A 337 -3.42 -7.68 6.73
N ALA A 338 -4.43 -7.61 7.60
CA ALA A 338 -5.29 -8.76 7.94
C ALA A 338 -5.95 -9.41 6.70
N ILE A 339 -6.28 -8.64 5.67
CA ILE A 339 -6.92 -9.15 4.44
C ILE A 339 -6.06 -10.15 3.67
N THR A 340 -4.75 -10.19 3.91
CA THR A 340 -3.84 -11.17 3.29
C THR A 340 -4.11 -12.60 3.75
N ILE A 341 -4.97 -12.81 4.75
CA ILE A 341 -5.46 -14.14 5.12
C ILE A 341 -6.04 -14.89 3.92
N ILE A 342 -6.68 -14.19 2.97
CA ILE A 342 -7.20 -14.78 1.73
C ILE A 342 -6.07 -15.43 0.93
N PHE A 343 -4.96 -14.73 0.78
CA PHE A 343 -3.79 -15.27 0.08
C PHE A 343 -3.20 -16.47 0.84
N VAL A 344 -3.14 -16.39 2.16
CA VAL A 344 -2.62 -17.46 3.03
C VAL A 344 -3.50 -18.71 2.96
N LEU A 345 -4.82 -18.57 2.91
CA LEU A 345 -5.73 -19.71 2.70
C LEU A 345 -5.50 -20.39 1.34
N CYS A 346 -5.24 -19.61 0.29
CA CYS A 346 -4.85 -20.18 -1.02
C CYS A 346 -3.51 -20.92 -0.94
N LEU A 347 -2.53 -20.43 -0.15
CA LEU A 347 -1.26 -21.12 0.09
C LEU A 347 -1.45 -22.46 0.83
N LEU A 348 -2.34 -22.50 1.82
CA LEU A 348 -2.70 -23.76 2.50
C LEU A 348 -3.33 -24.75 1.53
N GLY A 349 -4.24 -24.32 0.66
CA GLY A 349 -4.81 -25.13 -0.39
C GLY A 349 -3.75 -25.68 -1.36
N LEU A 350 -2.78 -24.86 -1.75
CA LEU A 350 -1.64 -25.28 -2.57
C LEU A 350 -0.77 -26.32 -1.85
N LEU A 351 -0.52 -26.14 -0.56
CA LEU A 351 0.26 -27.07 0.26
C LEU A 351 -0.44 -28.43 0.40
N ILE A 352 -1.78 -28.43 0.56
CA ILE A 352 -2.60 -29.65 0.55
C ILE A 352 -2.46 -30.36 -0.79
N TYR A 353 -2.63 -29.61 -1.89
CA TYR A 353 -2.51 -30.17 -3.24
C TYR A 353 -1.13 -30.81 -3.50
N GLN A 354 -0.05 -30.15 -3.09
CA GLN A 354 1.31 -30.67 -3.28
C GLN A 354 1.60 -31.95 -2.48
N ASN A 355 0.89 -32.17 -1.38
CA ASN A 355 1.09 -33.32 -0.49
C ASN A 355 -0.11 -34.29 -0.47
N ARG A 356 -0.99 -34.21 -1.48
CA ARG A 356 -2.26 -34.99 -1.54
C ARG A 356 -2.08 -36.52 -1.49
N ASN A 357 -0.93 -37.02 -1.86
CA ASN A 357 -0.64 -38.46 -1.85
C ASN A 357 -0.26 -38.98 -0.45
N ASN A 358 -0.06 -38.08 0.55
CA ASN A 358 0.26 -38.45 1.91
C ASN A 358 -0.45 -37.50 2.89
N PHE A 359 -1.64 -37.88 3.29
CA PHE A 359 -2.50 -37.07 4.17
C PHE A 359 -1.84 -36.74 5.53
N LYS A 360 -1.12 -37.71 6.14
CA LYS A 360 -0.44 -37.49 7.43
C LYS A 360 0.66 -36.42 7.28
N ALA A 361 1.44 -36.49 6.21
CA ALA A 361 2.47 -35.49 5.93
C ALA A 361 1.86 -34.11 5.63
N ALA A 362 0.75 -34.05 4.87
CA ALA A 362 0.01 -32.83 4.60
C ALA A 362 -0.50 -32.20 5.91
N ALA A 363 -1.20 -32.95 6.74
CA ALA A 363 -1.74 -32.49 8.03
C ALA A 363 -0.63 -31.96 8.96
N LYS A 364 0.49 -32.67 9.08
CA LYS A 364 1.65 -32.21 9.87
C LYS A 364 2.20 -30.87 9.35
N LYS A 365 2.36 -30.73 8.02
CA LYS A 365 2.86 -29.48 7.41
C LYS A 365 1.90 -28.32 7.60
N ILE A 366 0.59 -28.56 7.48
CA ILE A 366 -0.45 -27.54 7.69
C ILE A 366 -0.42 -27.07 9.15
N LEU A 367 -0.37 -28.00 10.11
CA LEU A 367 -0.31 -27.66 11.52
C LEU A 367 0.92 -26.78 11.83
N ILE A 368 2.10 -27.19 11.35
CA ILE A 368 3.34 -26.41 11.53
C ILE A 368 3.23 -25.05 10.85
N PHE A 369 2.66 -25.01 9.64
CA PHE A 369 2.45 -23.75 8.92
C PHE A 369 1.56 -22.80 9.73
N ILE A 370 0.41 -23.26 10.23
CA ILE A 370 -0.51 -22.46 11.04
C ILE A 370 0.17 -21.98 12.32
N CYS A 371 0.82 -22.87 13.08
CA CYS A 371 1.50 -22.49 14.31
C CYS A 371 2.56 -21.42 14.11
N ILE A 372 3.40 -21.55 13.06
CA ILE A 372 4.47 -20.59 12.79
C ILE A 372 3.90 -19.29 12.21
N ALA A 373 2.92 -19.36 11.32
CA ALA A 373 2.29 -18.17 10.74
C ALA A 373 1.52 -17.35 11.77
N SER A 374 1.07 -17.96 12.86
CA SER A 374 0.42 -17.23 13.96
C SER A 374 1.40 -16.40 14.79
N MET A 375 2.69 -16.78 14.87
CA MET A 375 3.66 -16.09 15.73
C MET A 375 3.80 -14.59 15.48
N PRO A 376 3.94 -14.08 14.22
CA PRO A 376 3.99 -12.65 13.96
C PRO A 376 2.66 -11.92 14.25
N VAL A 377 1.54 -12.65 14.31
CA VAL A 377 0.21 -12.07 14.55
C VAL A 377 -0.06 -11.94 16.07
N VAL A 378 0.48 -12.83 16.89
CA VAL A 378 0.25 -12.87 18.35
C VAL A 378 0.48 -11.51 19.04
N PRO A 379 1.56 -10.74 18.79
CA PRO A 379 1.75 -9.43 19.42
C PRO A 379 0.56 -8.48 19.21
N TRP A 380 -0.05 -8.52 18.04
CA TRP A 380 -1.22 -7.70 17.69
C TRP A 380 -2.49 -8.17 18.38
N LEU A 381 -2.67 -9.48 18.53
CA LEU A 381 -3.79 -10.05 19.30
C LEU A 381 -3.69 -9.64 20.77
N VAL A 382 -2.49 -9.71 21.36
CA VAL A 382 -2.22 -9.27 22.74
C VAL A 382 -2.48 -7.76 22.89
N LYS A 383 -1.94 -6.93 22.00
CA LYS A 383 -2.18 -5.49 22.00
C LYS A 383 -3.67 -5.16 21.95
N ASN A 384 -4.41 -5.76 21.01
CA ASN A 384 -5.82 -5.49 20.83
C ASN A 384 -6.65 -5.98 22.04
N HIS A 385 -6.28 -7.11 22.64
CA HIS A 385 -6.92 -7.57 23.86
C HIS A 385 -6.71 -6.57 25.02
N ILE A 386 -5.49 -6.07 25.19
CA ILE A 386 -5.18 -5.10 26.26
C ILE A 386 -5.91 -3.78 26.04
N TYR A 387 -5.94 -3.27 24.81
CA TYR A 387 -6.50 -1.94 24.55
C TYR A 387 -8.00 -1.94 24.25
N ARG A 388 -8.56 -3.04 23.72
CA ARG A 388 -9.95 -3.14 23.22
C ARG A 388 -10.76 -4.31 23.81
N GLY A 389 -10.18 -5.11 24.69
CA GLY A 389 -10.82 -6.32 25.23
C GLY A 389 -11.04 -7.43 24.20
N ASN A 390 -10.84 -7.17 22.91
CA ASN A 390 -11.06 -8.09 21.80
C ASN A 390 -9.74 -8.33 21.06
N PRO A 391 -9.12 -9.52 21.14
CA PRO A 391 -7.87 -9.80 20.44
C PRO A 391 -7.96 -9.68 18.91
N PHE A 392 -9.12 -9.95 18.34
CA PHE A 392 -9.35 -9.89 16.89
C PHE A 392 -9.97 -8.57 16.43
N PHE A 393 -9.97 -7.55 17.29
CA PHE A 393 -10.57 -6.25 16.94
C PHE A 393 -10.09 -5.75 15.54
N PRO A 394 -10.99 -5.24 14.68
CA PRO A 394 -12.43 -5.01 14.87
C PRO A 394 -13.33 -6.21 14.50
N PHE A 395 -12.77 -7.38 14.26
CA PHE A 395 -13.50 -8.60 13.90
C PHE A 395 -13.99 -9.35 15.14
N LEU A 396 -14.91 -10.31 14.95
CA LEU A 396 -15.43 -11.20 15.99
C LEU A 396 -15.99 -10.47 17.23
N THR A 397 -16.53 -9.27 17.05
CA THR A 397 -17.12 -8.47 18.13
C THR A 397 -18.36 -9.13 18.74
N ASP A 398 -19.09 -9.96 18.00
CA ASP A 398 -20.21 -10.74 18.53
C ASP A 398 -19.75 -11.86 19.50
N VAL A 399 -18.48 -12.26 19.46
CA VAL A 399 -17.88 -13.29 20.33
C VAL A 399 -17.20 -12.67 21.56
N PHE A 400 -16.40 -11.62 21.34
CA PHE A 400 -15.56 -11.00 22.37
C PHE A 400 -16.19 -9.76 23.00
N GLY A 401 -17.33 -9.27 22.43
CA GLY A 401 -18.00 -8.06 22.88
C GLY A 401 -17.51 -6.79 22.17
N PHE A 402 -18.19 -5.70 22.51
CA PHE A 402 -17.87 -4.35 22.06
C PHE A 402 -17.25 -3.58 23.22
N ASP A 403 -16.30 -2.71 22.95
CA ASP A 403 -15.79 -1.78 23.96
C ASP A 403 -16.68 -0.54 24.08
N ASN A 404 -16.39 0.33 25.05
CA ASN A 404 -17.15 1.56 25.27
C ASN A 404 -16.98 2.60 24.15
N ILE A 405 -16.02 2.38 23.24
CA ILE A 405 -15.63 3.31 22.17
C ILE A 405 -16.30 2.92 20.86
N TYR A 406 -16.33 1.62 20.56
CA TYR A 406 -16.74 1.06 19.29
C TYR A 406 -17.96 0.15 19.46
N ASP A 407 -19.15 0.72 19.25
CA ASP A 407 -20.41 -0.03 19.31
C ASP A 407 -20.65 -0.87 18.02
N ARG A 408 -21.73 -1.67 18.05
CA ARG A 408 -22.12 -2.53 16.93
C ARG A 408 -22.36 -1.72 15.64
N ASP A 409 -23.02 -0.57 15.75
CA ASP A 409 -23.38 0.26 14.60
C ASP A 409 -22.10 0.77 13.91
N PHE A 410 -21.13 1.24 14.72
CA PHE A 410 -19.85 1.69 14.21
C PHE A 410 -19.09 0.57 13.50
N ILE A 411 -18.94 -0.61 14.14
CA ILE A 411 -18.21 -1.74 13.55
C ILE A 411 -18.89 -2.23 12.26
N THR A 412 -20.21 -2.34 12.25
CA THR A 412 -20.97 -2.70 11.05
C THR A 412 -20.70 -1.74 9.90
N TYR A 413 -20.67 -0.47 10.23
CA TYR A 413 -20.37 0.58 9.27
C TYR A 413 -18.91 0.54 8.79
N PHE A 414 -17.95 0.43 9.70
CA PHE A 414 -16.56 0.29 9.35
C PHE A 414 -16.34 -0.88 8.39
N MET A 415 -16.96 -2.02 8.68
CA MET A 415 -16.89 -3.19 7.80
C MET A 415 -17.50 -2.95 6.42
N LYS A 416 -18.58 -2.16 6.35
CA LYS A 416 -19.23 -1.81 5.09
C LYS A 416 -18.41 -0.83 4.24
N TYR A 417 -17.77 0.17 4.88
CA TYR A 417 -17.07 1.26 4.19
C TYR A 417 -15.57 1.07 4.08
N SER A 418 -14.98 0.15 4.85
CA SER A 418 -13.53 -0.12 4.78
C SER A 418 -13.09 -0.84 3.50
N ASP A 419 -13.98 -1.02 2.51
CA ASP A 419 -13.74 -1.76 1.26
C ASP A 419 -13.23 -3.20 1.44
N ALA A 420 -13.19 -3.70 2.69
CA ALA A 420 -12.55 -4.95 3.02
C ALA A 420 -13.48 -6.15 2.99
N PHE A 421 -14.76 -5.98 3.38
CA PHE A 421 -15.69 -7.12 3.44
C PHE A 421 -17.12 -6.66 3.18
N HIS A 422 -17.67 -7.00 2.03
CA HIS A 422 -19.08 -6.81 1.76
C HIS A 422 -19.86 -8.08 2.06
N GLY A 423 -20.70 -8.06 3.10
CA GLY A 423 -21.64 -9.12 3.43
C GLY A 423 -22.92 -9.13 2.56
N GLU A 424 -22.94 -8.44 1.42
CA GLU A 424 -24.12 -8.40 0.54
C GLU A 424 -24.29 -9.73 -0.20
N LYS A 425 -25.53 -10.24 -0.20
CA LYS A 425 -25.93 -11.33 -1.08
C LYS A 425 -25.62 -10.91 -2.53
N PHE A 426 -24.92 -11.76 -3.29
CA PHE A 426 -24.47 -11.46 -4.66
C PHE A 426 -23.32 -10.46 -4.81
N ALA A 427 -22.58 -10.11 -3.74
CA ALA A 427 -21.38 -9.28 -3.84
C ALA A 427 -20.41 -9.76 -4.95
N PHE A 428 -20.28 -11.08 -5.13
CA PHE A 428 -19.50 -11.68 -6.20
C PHE A 428 -19.90 -11.19 -7.60
N ILE A 429 -21.20 -11.21 -7.94
CA ILE A 429 -21.67 -10.77 -9.27
C ILE A 429 -21.43 -9.27 -9.43
N LYS A 430 -21.72 -8.49 -8.41
CA LYS A 430 -21.51 -7.04 -8.39
C LYS A 430 -20.03 -6.70 -8.53
N ASN A 431 -19.15 -7.36 -7.77
CA ASN A 431 -17.72 -7.14 -7.83
C ASN A 431 -17.13 -7.59 -9.17
N PHE A 432 -17.57 -8.73 -9.69
CA PHE A 432 -17.17 -9.21 -11.02
C PHE A 432 -17.60 -8.22 -12.11
N TRP A 433 -18.86 -7.75 -12.08
CA TRP A 433 -19.36 -6.75 -13.00
C TRP A 433 -18.57 -5.43 -12.88
N ASN A 434 -18.35 -4.97 -11.66
CA ASN A 434 -17.61 -3.74 -11.40
C ASN A 434 -16.16 -3.84 -11.88
N LEU A 435 -15.51 -4.98 -11.64
CA LEU A 435 -14.11 -5.19 -12.05
C LEU A 435 -13.95 -5.26 -13.57
N ILE A 436 -14.93 -5.82 -14.30
CA ILE A 436 -14.83 -6.08 -15.74
C ILE A 436 -15.54 -5.01 -16.56
N VAL A 437 -16.65 -4.46 -16.09
CA VAL A 437 -17.54 -3.59 -16.86
C VAL A 437 -17.56 -2.16 -16.35
N SER A 438 -17.87 -1.97 -15.07
CA SER A 438 -18.01 -0.63 -14.46
C SER A 438 -16.72 -0.13 -13.83
N TYR A 439 -15.64 -0.77 -14.14
CA TYR A 439 -14.31 -0.68 -13.61
C TYR A 439 -13.80 0.73 -13.25
N PRO A 440 -14.01 1.76 -14.08
CA PRO A 440 -13.53 3.09 -13.77
C PRO A 440 -14.35 3.85 -12.73
N LEU A 441 -15.62 3.47 -12.54
CA LEU A 441 -16.57 4.27 -11.74
C LEU A 441 -16.62 3.86 -10.25
N ILE A 442 -16.27 2.62 -9.92
CA ILE A 442 -16.54 2.05 -8.58
C ILE A 442 -15.26 1.72 -7.81
N PHE A 443 -14.17 1.41 -8.49
CA PHE A 443 -12.91 0.99 -7.87
C PHE A 443 -11.85 2.10 -7.74
N ASN A 444 -12.24 3.33 -7.49
CA ASN A 444 -11.32 4.46 -7.32
C ASN A 444 -10.14 4.46 -8.32
N ASN A 445 -10.44 4.15 -9.58
CA ASN A 445 -9.57 4.40 -10.75
C ASN A 445 -8.15 3.77 -10.74
N HIS A 446 -7.89 2.75 -9.92
CA HIS A 446 -6.51 2.33 -9.63
C HIS A 446 -5.95 1.22 -10.52
N THR A 447 -6.69 0.68 -11.48
CA THR A 447 -6.16 -0.39 -12.32
C THR A 447 -6.08 0.02 -13.79
N GLN A 448 -5.21 -0.65 -14.54
CA GLN A 448 -5.09 -0.45 -15.97
C GLN A 448 -6.15 -1.30 -16.69
N PRO A 449 -6.98 -0.72 -17.57
CA PRO A 449 -8.08 -1.45 -18.22
C PRO A 449 -7.61 -2.44 -19.29
N LEU A 450 -6.32 -2.51 -19.59
CA LEU A 450 -5.78 -3.36 -20.66
C LEU A 450 -6.17 -4.84 -20.49
N ILE A 451 -6.00 -5.41 -19.29
CA ILE A 451 -6.32 -6.83 -19.07
C ILE A 451 -7.81 -7.09 -19.18
N PRO A 452 -8.72 -6.35 -18.49
CA PRO A 452 -10.15 -6.48 -18.72
C PRO A 452 -10.56 -6.31 -20.18
N ALA A 453 -10.02 -5.30 -20.87
CA ALA A 453 -10.33 -5.06 -22.28
C ALA A 453 -9.91 -6.22 -23.19
N MET A 454 -8.83 -6.91 -22.87
CA MET A 454 -8.29 -8.01 -23.66
C MET A 454 -8.84 -9.39 -23.27
N LEU A 455 -9.67 -9.52 -22.24
CA LEU A 455 -10.23 -10.80 -21.80
C LEU A 455 -10.99 -11.52 -22.92
N GLY A 456 -11.70 -10.80 -23.75
CA GLY A 456 -12.43 -11.35 -24.91
C GLY A 456 -11.51 -12.04 -25.93
N PHE A 457 -10.22 -11.73 -25.95
CA PHE A 457 -9.27 -12.34 -26.90
C PHE A 457 -8.62 -13.62 -26.38
N ILE A 458 -8.73 -13.95 -25.07
CA ILE A 458 -8.09 -15.15 -24.48
C ILE A 458 -8.46 -16.45 -25.21
N PRO A 459 -9.71 -16.73 -25.61
CA PRO A 459 -10.06 -17.96 -26.31
C PRO A 459 -9.29 -18.13 -27.63
N PHE A 460 -8.88 -17.03 -28.28
CA PHE A 460 -8.19 -17.06 -29.57
C PHE A 460 -6.65 -17.17 -29.46
N ILE A 461 -6.12 -16.81 -28.30
CA ILE A 461 -4.69 -16.80 -28.02
C ILE A 461 -4.26 -17.91 -27.04
N TYR A 462 -5.24 -18.72 -26.57
CA TYR A 462 -4.99 -19.78 -25.60
C TYR A 462 -3.90 -20.75 -26.07
N LYS A 463 -3.02 -21.10 -25.15
CA LYS A 463 -1.95 -22.08 -25.34
C LYS A 463 -2.02 -23.11 -24.20
N LYS A 464 -1.80 -24.38 -24.55
CA LYS A 464 -1.75 -25.47 -23.55
C LYS A 464 -0.69 -25.20 -22.49
N LEU A 465 -1.10 -25.26 -21.22
CA LEU A 465 -0.22 -25.05 -20.07
C LEU A 465 0.52 -26.35 -19.71
N ARG A 466 1.78 -26.24 -19.31
CA ARG A 466 2.51 -27.32 -18.64
C ARG A 466 1.95 -27.51 -17.24
N LYS A 467 2.20 -28.68 -16.62
CA LYS A 467 1.65 -29.05 -15.31
C LYS A 467 1.95 -27.99 -14.23
N GLU A 468 3.19 -27.51 -14.16
CA GLU A 468 3.56 -26.49 -13.17
C GLU A 468 2.89 -25.13 -13.44
N GLN A 469 2.77 -24.75 -14.71
CA GLN A 469 2.03 -23.56 -15.12
C GLN A 469 0.53 -23.69 -14.76
N ALA A 470 -0.06 -24.88 -14.96
CA ALA A 470 -1.45 -25.15 -14.61
C ALA A 470 -1.69 -25.01 -13.10
N VAL A 471 -0.76 -25.46 -12.25
CA VAL A 471 -0.85 -25.28 -10.79
C VAL A 471 -0.86 -23.80 -10.42
N LEU A 472 0.06 -23.01 -10.99
CA LEU A 472 0.10 -21.56 -10.73
C LEU A 472 -1.16 -20.85 -11.30
N PHE A 473 -1.67 -21.31 -12.46
CA PHE A 473 -2.90 -20.77 -13.04
C PHE A 473 -4.14 -21.04 -12.16
N VAL A 474 -4.28 -22.27 -11.65
CA VAL A 474 -5.37 -22.62 -10.73
C VAL A 474 -5.25 -21.83 -9.44
N PHE A 475 -4.05 -21.68 -8.87
CA PHE A 475 -3.81 -20.82 -7.71
C PHE A 475 -4.28 -19.37 -7.98
N THR A 476 -3.90 -18.83 -9.13
CA THR A 476 -4.28 -17.46 -9.54
C THR A 476 -5.79 -17.32 -9.68
N ALA A 477 -6.45 -18.28 -10.32
CA ALA A 477 -7.89 -18.29 -10.50
C ALA A 477 -8.62 -18.38 -9.15
N VAL A 478 -8.21 -19.31 -8.27
CA VAL A 478 -8.80 -19.47 -6.93
C VAL A 478 -8.62 -18.18 -6.11
N LEU A 479 -7.42 -17.60 -6.10
CA LEU A 479 -7.15 -16.33 -5.43
C LEU A 479 -8.07 -15.23 -5.94
N PHE A 480 -8.14 -15.06 -7.25
CA PHE A 480 -8.98 -14.04 -7.88
C PHE A 480 -10.45 -14.22 -7.55
N PHE A 481 -10.98 -15.46 -7.68
CA PHE A 481 -12.39 -15.74 -7.36
C PHE A 481 -12.71 -15.54 -5.88
N ILE A 482 -11.85 -15.97 -4.95
CA ILE A 482 -12.08 -15.73 -3.52
C ILE A 482 -12.06 -14.22 -3.24
N GLN A 483 -11.14 -13.48 -3.84
CA GLN A 483 -11.10 -12.02 -3.70
C GLN A 483 -12.39 -11.35 -4.18
N LEU A 484 -13.00 -11.83 -5.27
CA LEU A 484 -14.29 -11.30 -5.77
C LEU A 484 -15.43 -11.42 -4.76
N PHE A 485 -15.42 -12.44 -3.88
CA PHE A 485 -16.46 -12.60 -2.86
C PHE A 485 -16.31 -11.63 -1.70
N PHE A 486 -15.08 -11.25 -1.36
CA PHE A 486 -14.80 -10.54 -0.12
C PHE A 486 -14.32 -9.10 -0.31
N LEU A 487 -13.83 -8.72 -1.49
CA LEU A 487 -13.16 -7.45 -1.69
C LEU A 487 -13.88 -6.58 -2.71
N SER A 488 -13.90 -5.27 -2.44
CA SER A 488 -14.50 -4.27 -3.34
C SER A 488 -13.50 -3.31 -3.95
N SER A 489 -12.32 -3.15 -3.35
CA SER A 489 -11.31 -2.22 -3.86
C SER A 489 -10.34 -2.89 -4.84
N ALA A 490 -10.12 -2.25 -5.97
CA ALA A 490 -9.23 -2.75 -7.04
C ALA A 490 -7.79 -2.96 -6.59
N ARG A 491 -7.29 -2.18 -5.63
CA ARG A 491 -5.93 -2.33 -5.10
C ARG A 491 -5.70 -3.69 -4.44
N TYR A 492 -6.74 -4.27 -3.85
CA TYR A 492 -6.64 -5.58 -3.19
C TYR A 492 -6.56 -6.75 -4.16
N PHE A 493 -6.99 -6.56 -5.42
CA PHE A 493 -6.83 -7.55 -6.49
C PHE A 493 -5.43 -7.53 -7.10
N PHE A 494 -4.58 -6.57 -6.75
CA PHE A 494 -3.30 -6.40 -7.43
C PHE A 494 -2.37 -7.62 -7.34
N PRO A 495 -2.33 -8.41 -6.25
CA PRO A 495 -1.58 -9.67 -6.25
C PRO A 495 -2.06 -10.65 -7.33
N ALA A 496 -3.37 -10.83 -7.48
CA ALA A 496 -3.92 -11.66 -8.56
C ALA A 496 -3.65 -11.05 -9.94
N TYR A 497 -3.74 -9.71 -10.07
CA TYR A 497 -3.45 -8.98 -11.30
C TYR A 497 -2.03 -9.22 -11.82
N ILE A 498 -1.01 -9.22 -10.97
CA ILE A 498 0.38 -9.52 -11.36
C ILE A 498 0.47 -10.92 -11.98
N LEU A 499 -0.12 -11.92 -11.34
CA LEU A 499 -0.12 -13.29 -11.85
C LEU A 499 -0.92 -13.42 -13.16
N ILE A 500 -2.08 -12.75 -13.25
CA ILE A 500 -2.89 -12.69 -14.47
C ILE A 500 -2.09 -12.03 -15.61
N ALA A 501 -1.38 -10.92 -15.34
CA ALA A 501 -0.54 -10.25 -16.33
C ALA A 501 0.54 -11.18 -16.90
N MET A 502 1.09 -12.07 -16.09
CA MET A 502 2.08 -13.05 -16.53
C MET A 502 1.47 -14.09 -17.48
N PHE A 503 0.31 -14.65 -17.14
CA PHE A 503 -0.40 -15.60 -18.02
C PHE A 503 -0.88 -14.92 -19.30
N PHE A 504 -1.45 -13.73 -19.16
CA PHE A 504 -1.88 -12.93 -20.31
C PHE A 504 -0.73 -12.67 -21.28
N SER A 505 0.42 -12.26 -20.78
CA SER A 505 1.62 -12.04 -21.59
C SER A 505 2.12 -13.33 -22.25
N TYR A 506 2.07 -14.46 -21.56
CA TYR A 506 2.44 -15.76 -22.09
C TYR A 506 1.56 -16.20 -23.27
N PHE A 507 0.26 -15.93 -23.19
CA PHE A 507 -0.67 -16.25 -24.27
C PHE A 507 -0.57 -15.21 -25.41
N LEU A 508 -0.42 -13.95 -25.09
CA LEU A 508 -0.48 -12.86 -26.08
C LEU A 508 0.80 -12.74 -26.90
N TYR A 509 1.99 -12.93 -26.28
CA TYR A 509 3.26 -12.68 -26.95
C TYR A 509 3.42 -13.43 -28.30
N PRO A 510 3.12 -14.73 -28.42
CA PRO A 510 3.23 -15.45 -29.69
C PRO A 510 2.33 -14.92 -30.80
N PHE A 511 1.23 -14.23 -30.44
CA PHE A 511 0.36 -13.55 -31.41
C PHE A 511 0.97 -12.22 -31.87
N LEU A 512 1.57 -11.48 -30.95
CA LEU A 512 2.21 -10.19 -31.25
C LEU A 512 3.48 -10.36 -32.08
N GLU A 513 4.29 -11.37 -31.79
CA GLU A 513 5.57 -11.64 -32.45
C GLU A 513 5.42 -11.91 -33.96
N LYS A 514 4.27 -12.41 -34.40
CA LYS A 514 4.00 -12.72 -35.82
C LYS A 514 3.97 -11.50 -36.74
N SER A 515 3.85 -10.27 -36.22
CA SER A 515 3.75 -9.06 -37.02
C SER A 515 4.23 -7.84 -36.27
N LYS A 516 5.18 -7.11 -36.85
CA LYS A 516 5.65 -5.81 -36.32
C LYS A 516 4.50 -4.84 -36.11
N ALA A 517 3.54 -4.81 -37.03
CA ALA A 517 2.36 -3.94 -36.93
C ALA A 517 1.49 -4.25 -35.69
N ARG A 518 1.28 -5.54 -35.37
CA ARG A 518 0.55 -5.93 -34.13
C ARG A 518 1.29 -5.48 -32.88
N MET A 519 2.62 -5.63 -32.86
CA MET A 519 3.43 -5.21 -31.73
C MET A 519 3.40 -3.68 -31.56
N ILE A 520 3.51 -2.92 -32.65
CA ILE A 520 3.42 -1.45 -32.63
C ILE A 520 2.03 -1.03 -32.13
N ALA A 521 0.96 -1.63 -32.65
CA ALA A 521 -0.41 -1.33 -32.23
C ALA A 521 -0.61 -1.66 -30.74
N PHE A 522 -0.13 -2.80 -30.26
CA PHE A 522 -0.19 -3.15 -28.85
C PHE A 522 0.60 -2.17 -27.98
N THR A 523 1.80 -1.81 -28.40
CA THR A 523 2.63 -0.84 -27.68
C THR A 523 1.95 0.53 -27.61
N ALA A 524 1.33 0.96 -28.71
CA ALA A 524 0.56 2.20 -28.72
C ALA A 524 -0.63 2.17 -27.75
N ILE A 525 -1.36 1.05 -27.70
CA ILE A 525 -2.46 0.84 -26.75
C ILE A 525 -1.93 0.85 -25.30
N LEU A 526 -0.83 0.15 -25.03
CA LEU A 526 -0.20 0.13 -23.72
C LEU A 526 0.21 1.52 -23.27
N LEU A 527 0.87 2.30 -24.14
CA LEU A 527 1.26 3.68 -23.86
C LEU A 527 0.05 4.58 -23.67
N PHE A 528 -0.98 4.40 -24.48
CA PHE A 528 -2.23 5.17 -24.34
C PHE A 528 -2.86 4.97 -22.95
N PHE A 529 -2.98 3.74 -22.47
CA PHE A 529 -3.48 3.48 -21.13
C PHE A 529 -2.54 3.98 -20.02
N SER A 530 -1.24 4.09 -20.30
CA SER A 530 -0.27 4.63 -19.34
C SER A 530 -0.30 6.16 -19.22
N LEU A 531 -1.01 6.86 -20.12
CA LEU A 531 -1.19 8.33 -20.03
C LEU A 531 -1.89 8.75 -18.74
N SER A 532 -2.75 7.89 -18.17
CA SER A 532 -3.36 8.12 -16.87
C SER A 532 -2.33 8.26 -15.73
N ILE A 533 -1.24 7.50 -15.79
CA ILE A 533 -0.13 7.59 -14.81
C ILE A 533 0.56 8.95 -14.94
N LEU A 534 0.87 9.34 -16.18
CA LEU A 534 1.54 10.62 -16.45
C LEU A 534 0.65 11.80 -16.03
N GLY A 535 -0.65 11.72 -16.31
CA GLY A 535 -1.63 12.71 -15.87
C GLY A 535 -1.70 12.83 -14.34
N GLU A 536 -1.71 11.71 -13.63
CA GLU A 536 -1.74 11.71 -12.16
C GLU A 536 -0.45 12.26 -11.54
N ILE A 537 0.71 11.83 -12.02
CA ILE A 537 2.01 12.35 -11.58
C ILE A 537 2.07 13.87 -11.76
N SER A 538 1.55 14.36 -12.89
CA SER A 538 1.48 15.79 -13.17
C SER A 538 0.46 16.52 -12.28
N ARG A 539 -0.71 15.93 -12.07
CA ARG A 539 -1.79 16.50 -11.23
C ARG A 539 -1.34 16.73 -9.78
N ILE A 540 -0.61 15.79 -9.20
CA ILE A 540 -0.08 15.92 -7.83
C ILE A 540 1.30 16.56 -7.79
N ASN A 541 1.82 17.07 -8.89
CA ASN A 541 3.16 17.66 -9.01
C ASN A 541 4.29 16.79 -8.45
N ALA A 542 4.16 15.47 -8.56
CA ALA A 542 5.07 14.51 -7.92
C ALA A 542 6.54 14.64 -8.35
N LEU A 543 6.83 15.35 -9.45
CA LEU A 543 8.20 15.58 -9.92
C LEU A 543 8.76 16.94 -9.54
N SER A 544 7.96 17.84 -8.97
CA SER A 544 8.37 19.23 -8.69
C SER A 544 9.47 19.33 -7.64
N VAL A 545 9.46 18.46 -6.64
CA VAL A 545 10.50 18.40 -5.61
C VAL A 545 11.81 17.84 -6.16
N PRO A 546 11.86 16.63 -6.76
CA PRO A 546 13.10 16.11 -7.31
C PRO A 546 13.65 16.95 -8.48
N ALA A 547 12.79 17.62 -9.26
CA ALA A 547 13.22 18.56 -10.28
C ALA A 547 13.67 19.92 -9.72
N GLY A 548 13.52 20.17 -8.40
CA GLY A 548 13.96 21.42 -7.75
C GLY A 548 13.08 22.63 -8.08
N ARG A 549 11.84 22.45 -8.47
CA ARG A 549 10.90 23.55 -8.73
C ARG A 549 10.25 24.08 -7.47
N GLN A 550 9.99 23.16 -6.53
CA GLN A 550 9.46 23.46 -5.21
C GLN A 550 10.39 22.87 -4.16
N THR A 551 10.54 23.56 -3.04
CA THR A 551 11.10 22.96 -1.82
C THR A 551 10.12 21.94 -1.27
N TYR A 552 10.60 21.06 -0.40
CA TYR A 552 9.78 20.10 0.35
C TYR A 552 8.60 20.79 1.07
N LYS A 553 8.89 21.93 1.72
CA LYS A 553 7.93 22.73 2.48
C LYS A 553 6.88 23.41 1.57
N GLU A 554 7.31 23.98 0.43
CA GLU A 554 6.41 24.56 -0.56
C GLU A 554 5.47 23.49 -1.12
N TYR A 555 6.00 22.32 -1.50
CA TYR A 555 5.22 21.21 -2.03
C TYR A 555 4.12 20.77 -1.06
N LEU A 556 4.47 20.50 0.19
CA LEU A 556 3.50 20.11 1.22
C LEU A 556 2.47 21.22 1.50
N SER A 557 2.92 22.48 1.51
CA SER A 557 2.05 23.62 1.76
C SER A 557 0.99 23.85 0.66
N GLU A 558 1.29 23.43 -0.56
CA GLU A 558 0.41 23.59 -1.70
C GLU A 558 -0.47 22.36 -1.97
N ASN A 559 0.07 21.17 -1.76
CA ASN A 559 -0.59 19.92 -2.16
C ASN A 559 -1.31 19.21 -1.00
N VAL A 560 -1.00 19.50 0.27
CA VAL A 560 -1.77 18.97 1.39
C VAL A 560 -3.00 19.83 1.60
N TYR A 561 -4.15 19.22 1.36
CA TYR A 561 -5.45 19.87 1.37
C TYR A 561 -5.75 20.65 2.65
N GLY A 562 -6.52 21.75 2.51
CA GLY A 562 -7.00 22.57 3.63
C GLY A 562 -5.91 23.29 4.42
N GLY A 563 -4.67 23.35 3.91
CA GLY A 563 -3.55 24.03 4.56
C GLY A 563 -3.10 23.34 5.85
N TYR A 564 -3.41 22.07 6.05
CA TYR A 564 -3.02 21.29 7.22
C TYR A 564 -1.52 21.36 7.48
N TYR A 565 -0.68 21.18 6.45
CA TYR A 565 0.77 21.23 6.64
C TYR A 565 1.27 22.60 7.15
N LYS A 566 0.68 23.69 6.68
CA LYS A 566 1.02 25.05 7.16
C LYS A 566 0.71 25.21 8.65
N ALA A 567 -0.42 24.66 9.10
CA ALA A 567 -0.80 24.66 10.51
C ALA A 567 0.13 23.73 11.33
N ALA A 568 0.47 22.55 10.83
CA ALA A 568 1.43 21.63 11.46
C ALA A 568 2.84 22.26 11.58
N ASP A 569 3.30 22.95 10.54
CA ASP A 569 4.60 23.66 10.56
C ASP A 569 4.60 24.79 11.60
N MET A 570 3.52 25.56 11.69
CA MET A 570 3.36 26.58 12.74
C MET A 570 3.36 25.96 14.14
N ILE A 571 2.61 24.87 14.36
CA ILE A 571 2.61 24.15 15.64
C ILE A 571 4.03 23.72 16.03
N ASN A 572 4.78 23.16 15.09
CA ASN A 572 6.13 22.65 15.35
C ASN A 572 7.15 23.75 15.62
N THR A 573 7.01 24.93 14.98
CA THR A 573 8.01 26.00 15.03
C THR A 573 7.72 27.06 16.07
N VAL A 574 6.45 27.32 16.38
CA VAL A 574 6.04 28.44 17.25
C VAL A 574 5.63 27.98 18.65
N LEU A 575 4.94 26.82 18.75
CA LEU A 575 4.43 26.38 20.04
C LEU A 575 5.53 25.74 20.91
N PRO A 576 5.46 25.85 22.24
CA PRO A 576 6.35 25.16 23.16
C PRO A 576 6.35 23.63 22.99
N ASP A 577 7.46 22.97 23.35
CA ASP A 577 7.54 21.51 23.27
C ASP A 577 6.56 20.80 24.23
N SER A 578 6.19 21.44 25.31
CA SER A 578 5.18 20.96 26.27
C SER A 578 3.75 21.02 25.74
N SER A 579 3.50 21.62 24.58
CA SER A 579 2.17 21.77 24.02
C SER A 579 1.56 20.41 23.70
N ARG A 580 0.28 20.25 24.06
CA ARG A 580 -0.53 19.09 23.72
C ARG A 580 -1.71 19.50 22.87
N ILE A 581 -1.79 18.94 21.67
CA ILE A 581 -2.70 19.39 20.63
C ILE A 581 -3.89 18.43 20.52
N LEU A 582 -5.11 18.96 20.60
CA LEU A 582 -6.30 18.24 20.19
C LEU A 582 -6.55 18.50 18.70
N ILE A 583 -6.47 17.47 17.89
CA ILE A 583 -6.69 17.58 16.45
C ILE A 583 -8.14 17.25 16.15
N ASP A 584 -8.91 18.29 15.81
CA ASP A 584 -10.28 18.19 15.29
C ASP A 584 -10.27 18.38 13.78
N ASP A 585 -9.62 17.44 13.11
CA ASP A 585 -9.52 17.37 11.67
C ASP A 585 -10.39 16.23 11.14
N CYS A 586 -11.46 16.57 10.42
CA CYS A 586 -12.42 15.60 9.88
C CYS A 586 -11.79 14.46 9.06
N ILE A 587 -10.54 14.63 8.61
CA ILE A 587 -9.77 13.65 7.83
C ILE A 587 -8.89 12.79 8.72
N GLY A 588 -8.55 13.24 9.95
CA GLY A 588 -7.72 12.49 10.89
C GLY A 588 -6.22 12.55 10.59
N ARG A 589 -5.74 13.61 9.97
CA ARG A 589 -4.33 13.80 9.63
C ARG A 589 -3.52 14.11 10.89
N SER A 590 -2.40 13.41 11.07
CA SER A 590 -1.50 13.64 12.19
C SER A 590 -0.01 13.53 11.82
N LEU A 591 0.31 13.02 10.64
CA LEU A 591 1.68 13.05 10.12
C LEU A 591 2.21 14.48 10.14
N TYR A 592 3.38 14.81 10.16
CA TYR A 592 4.00 16.14 10.22
C TYR A 592 3.81 16.93 11.53
N ILE A 593 3.01 16.48 12.51
CA ILE A 593 2.99 17.08 13.86
C ILE A 593 4.03 16.39 14.72
N LYS A 594 4.95 17.19 15.30
CA LYS A 594 6.08 16.73 16.13
C LYS A 594 5.86 16.99 17.63
N LYS A 595 4.71 17.52 18.00
CA LYS A 595 4.30 17.74 19.38
C LYS A 595 3.41 16.61 19.84
N ASN A 596 3.12 16.52 21.13
CA ASN A 596 2.15 15.55 21.65
C ASN A 596 0.74 15.92 21.15
N PHE A 597 -0.01 14.95 20.64
CA PHE A 597 -1.34 15.19 20.08
C PHE A 597 -2.33 14.06 20.40
N TYR A 598 -3.60 14.37 20.25
CA TYR A 598 -4.71 13.41 20.12
C TYR A 598 -5.46 13.66 18.82
N VAL A 599 -5.75 12.59 18.11
CA VAL A 599 -6.45 12.64 16.82
C VAL A 599 -7.44 11.48 16.71
N THR A 600 -8.45 11.65 15.87
CA THR A 600 -9.39 10.58 15.50
C THR A 600 -9.26 10.31 14.00
N SER A 601 -9.66 9.11 13.54
CA SER A 601 -9.72 8.89 12.09
C SER A 601 -10.93 9.59 11.48
N TYR A 602 -10.96 9.67 10.15
CA TYR A 602 -12.11 10.24 9.43
C TYR A 602 -13.41 9.43 9.63
N LEU A 603 -13.32 8.19 10.06
CA LEU A 603 -14.47 7.34 10.36
C LEU A 603 -14.95 7.51 11.80
N ASP A 604 -14.08 7.86 12.74
CA ASP A 604 -14.37 7.90 14.15
C ASP A 604 -15.13 9.17 14.57
N ARG A 605 -15.75 9.09 15.75
CA ARG A 605 -16.30 10.29 16.41
C ARG A 605 -15.15 11.19 16.83
N GLN A 606 -15.27 12.49 16.56
CA GLN A 606 -14.24 13.45 16.93
C GLN A 606 -14.16 13.63 18.46
N TRP A 607 -12.95 13.69 19.00
CA TRP A 607 -12.72 13.90 20.42
C TRP A 607 -13.43 15.14 20.97
N TYR A 608 -13.37 16.22 20.20
CA TYR A 608 -14.00 17.49 20.59
C TYR A 608 -15.52 17.34 20.73
N ASP A 609 -16.15 16.60 19.85
CA ASP A 609 -17.56 16.25 19.92
C ASP A 609 -17.89 15.39 21.16
N ILE A 610 -17.02 14.42 21.47
CA ILE A 610 -17.21 13.53 22.63
C ILE A 610 -17.12 14.33 23.94
N PHE A 611 -16.14 15.21 24.09
CA PHE A 611 -16.02 16.07 25.26
C PHE A 611 -17.21 17.01 25.41
N ALA A 612 -17.68 17.59 24.30
CA ALA A 612 -18.82 18.49 24.31
C ALA A 612 -20.18 17.79 24.65
N GLU A 613 -20.36 16.54 24.22
CA GLU A 613 -21.57 15.75 24.57
C GLU A 613 -21.61 15.34 26.01
N ASN A 614 -20.47 15.18 26.66
CA ASN A 614 -20.36 14.84 28.08
C ASN A 614 -20.39 16.06 29.01
N ALA A 615 -20.25 17.27 28.45
CA ALA A 615 -20.26 18.52 29.21
C ALA A 615 -21.67 19.06 29.39
N LYS A 616 -21.96 19.68 30.55
CA LYS A 616 -23.22 20.37 30.84
C LYS A 616 -23.22 21.81 30.28
N ASN A 617 -22.06 22.42 30.23
CA ASN A 617 -21.81 23.78 29.75
C ASN A 617 -20.40 23.96 29.23
N ALA A 618 -20.04 25.15 28.77
CA ALA A 618 -18.72 25.45 28.22
C ALA A 618 -17.56 25.34 29.24
N GLU A 619 -17.85 25.57 30.54
CA GLU A 619 -16.86 25.44 31.61
C GLU A 619 -16.56 23.96 31.92
N ASP A 620 -17.58 23.08 31.93
CA ASP A 620 -17.37 21.63 32.06
C ASP A 620 -16.51 21.10 30.90
N LEU A 621 -16.73 21.59 29.67
CA LEU A 621 -15.89 21.26 28.53
C LEU A 621 -14.44 21.73 28.73
N LEU A 622 -14.25 22.97 29.24
CA LEU A 622 -12.92 23.50 29.57
C LEU A 622 -12.22 22.62 30.61
N ASN A 623 -12.92 22.21 31.66
CA ASN A 623 -12.36 21.36 32.71
C ASN A 623 -11.96 19.98 32.17
N SER A 624 -12.78 19.36 31.30
CA SER A 624 -12.45 18.11 30.66
C SER A 624 -11.18 18.22 29.79
N LEU A 625 -11.02 19.31 29.07
CA LEU A 625 -9.81 19.56 28.27
C LEU A 625 -8.60 19.83 29.16
N ARG A 626 -8.78 20.52 30.30
CA ARG A 626 -7.72 20.77 31.30
C ARG A 626 -7.24 19.49 31.96
N GLU A 627 -8.15 18.61 32.38
CA GLU A 627 -7.82 17.30 32.95
C GLU A 627 -7.01 16.44 31.98
N ASN A 628 -7.32 16.53 30.69
CA ASN A 628 -6.56 15.88 29.63
C ASN A 628 -5.32 16.67 29.19
N ARG A 629 -5.00 17.79 29.84
CA ARG A 629 -3.81 18.65 29.62
C ARG A 629 -3.69 19.18 28.18
N PHE A 630 -4.79 19.37 27.46
CA PHE A 630 -4.74 19.99 26.13
C PHE A 630 -4.45 21.48 26.28
N THR A 631 -3.55 21.99 25.45
CA THR A 631 -3.17 23.40 25.41
C THR A 631 -3.71 24.10 24.17
N HIS A 632 -3.85 23.37 23.08
CA HIS A 632 -4.25 23.91 21.79
C HIS A 632 -5.19 22.97 21.07
N ILE A 633 -5.99 23.53 20.15
CA ILE A 633 -6.86 22.79 19.23
C ILE A 633 -6.45 23.14 17.80
N LEU A 634 -6.18 22.11 16.98
CA LEU A 634 -6.08 22.26 15.54
C LEU A 634 -7.42 21.86 14.92
N GLU A 635 -8.11 22.82 14.36
CA GLU A 635 -9.45 22.64 13.76
C GLU A 635 -9.37 22.84 12.25
N ASN A 636 -9.99 21.96 11.48
CA ASN A 636 -10.25 22.20 10.06
C ASN A 636 -11.70 22.66 9.90
N GLU A 637 -11.89 23.90 9.46
CA GLU A 637 -13.20 24.52 9.31
C GLU A 637 -14.03 23.94 8.15
N GLU A 638 -13.44 23.17 7.27
CA GLU A 638 -14.16 22.51 6.20
C GLU A 638 -14.81 21.23 6.73
N LYS A 639 -16.09 21.31 7.01
CA LYS A 639 -16.92 20.12 7.17
C LYS A 639 -16.97 19.41 5.83
N ILE A 640 -16.04 18.46 5.61
CA ILE A 640 -16.16 17.57 4.48
C ILE A 640 -17.56 16.98 4.55
N THR A 641 -18.37 17.27 3.55
CA THR A 641 -19.71 16.68 3.38
C THR A 641 -19.52 15.21 3.02
N PHE A 642 -19.11 14.43 4.04
CA PHE A 642 -19.23 12.99 3.96
C PHE A 642 -20.70 12.65 3.75
N SER A 643 -20.95 11.53 3.08
CA SER A 643 -22.30 11.05 2.80
C SER A 643 -23.20 11.17 4.02
N ASN A 644 -24.49 11.37 3.82
CA ASN A 644 -25.48 11.45 4.91
C ASN A 644 -25.38 10.24 5.86
N ASP A 645 -24.91 9.11 5.39
CA ASP A 645 -24.67 7.90 6.17
C ASP A 645 -23.56 8.07 7.21
N LEU A 646 -22.47 8.81 6.95
CA LEU A 646 -21.44 9.14 7.95
C LEU A 646 -21.97 10.07 9.05
N LYS A 647 -22.83 10.99 8.70
CA LYS A 647 -23.51 11.86 9.70
C LYS A 647 -24.43 11.06 10.61
N LEU A 648 -25.14 10.06 10.06
CA LEU A 648 -26.00 9.15 10.81
C LEU A 648 -25.20 8.28 11.78
N LEU A 649 -24.02 7.81 11.36
CA LEU A 649 -23.18 6.91 12.15
C LEU A 649 -22.42 7.60 13.26
N ARG A 650 -21.95 8.81 13.00
CA ARG A 650 -21.37 9.65 14.05
C ARG A 650 -22.41 10.03 15.10
N LYS A 651 -23.65 9.44 15.03
CA LYS A 651 -24.77 9.78 15.89
C LYS A 651 -24.95 11.30 16.07
N GLN A 652 -24.60 12.03 15.00
CA GLN A 652 -24.84 13.48 14.98
C GLN A 652 -26.35 13.72 14.83
N LYS A 653 -27.13 13.24 15.81
CA LYS A 653 -28.40 13.89 16.11
C LYS A 653 -28.03 15.35 16.38
N LYS A 654 -28.70 16.24 15.68
CA LYS A 654 -28.63 17.68 15.94
C LYS A 654 -28.93 17.88 17.45
N ASN A 655 -27.89 17.92 18.25
CA ASN A 655 -27.99 18.17 19.66
C ASN A 655 -27.75 19.66 19.83
N LEU A 656 -28.85 20.42 19.82
CA LEU A 656 -28.82 21.88 19.97
C LEU A 656 -28.05 22.33 21.22
N ASN A 657 -28.08 21.52 22.30
CA ASN A 657 -27.30 21.78 23.49
C ASN A 657 -25.80 21.68 23.26
N LYS A 658 -25.35 20.64 22.56
CA LYS A 658 -23.92 20.47 22.16
C LYS A 658 -23.46 21.61 21.29
N GLU A 659 -24.20 21.97 20.25
CA GLU A 659 -23.86 23.09 19.37
C GLU A 659 -23.71 24.40 20.13
N LYS A 660 -24.61 24.63 21.11
CA LYS A 660 -24.54 25.78 22.02
C LYS A 660 -23.27 25.73 22.87
N ILE A 661 -22.96 24.59 23.51
CA ILE A 661 -21.78 24.42 24.36
C ILE A 661 -20.50 24.69 23.54
N LEU A 662 -20.38 24.14 22.34
CA LEU A 662 -19.24 24.36 21.44
C LEU A 662 -19.11 25.82 21.00
N SER A 663 -20.27 26.47 20.71
CA SER A 663 -20.27 27.89 20.32
C SER A 663 -19.85 28.80 21.49
N ASP A 664 -20.39 28.54 22.71
CA ASP A 664 -20.04 29.29 23.90
C ASP A 664 -18.58 29.06 24.31
N PHE A 665 -18.10 27.81 24.22
CA PHE A 665 -16.72 27.46 24.48
C PHE A 665 -15.76 28.21 23.53
N ARG A 666 -16.03 28.20 22.21
CA ARG A 666 -15.23 28.94 21.23
C ARG A 666 -15.15 30.42 21.55
N LYS A 667 -16.25 31.05 21.95
CA LYS A 667 -16.29 32.49 22.28
C LYS A 667 -15.54 32.82 23.55
N LEU A 668 -15.67 32.00 24.58
CA LEU A 668 -15.17 32.30 25.92
C LEU A 668 -13.75 31.82 26.19
N TYR A 669 -13.35 30.69 25.58
CA TYR A 669 -12.14 29.98 25.97
C TYR A 669 -11.19 29.65 24.81
N MET A 670 -11.50 30.04 23.56
CA MET A 670 -10.61 29.82 22.44
C MET A 670 -10.10 31.13 21.84
N LYS A 671 -8.79 31.25 21.74
CA LYS A 671 -8.13 32.36 21.04
C LYS A 671 -7.50 31.83 19.76
N LYS A 672 -7.98 32.29 18.60
CA LYS A 672 -7.35 31.94 17.32
C LYS A 672 -5.97 32.57 17.27
N ILE A 673 -4.95 31.74 17.13
CA ILE A 673 -3.55 32.19 17.02
C ILE A 673 -3.00 32.02 15.61
N TYR A 674 -3.62 31.17 14.79
CA TYR A 674 -3.18 30.96 13.42
C TYR A 674 -4.36 30.51 12.52
N SER A 675 -4.30 30.90 11.25
CA SER A 675 -5.14 30.34 10.18
C SER A 675 -4.31 30.15 8.91
N SER A 676 -4.44 29.00 8.24
CA SER A 676 -3.68 28.69 7.03
C SER A 676 -4.12 29.50 5.81
N SER A 677 -5.35 30.01 5.81
CA SER A 677 -5.90 30.94 4.81
C SER A 677 -7.17 31.62 5.36
N ASN A 678 -7.65 32.63 4.64
CA ASN A 678 -8.95 33.28 4.95
C ASN A 678 -10.12 32.62 4.22
N LYS A 679 -9.91 31.48 3.54
CA LYS A 679 -10.95 30.76 2.80
C LYS A 679 -11.63 29.73 3.71
N PRO A 680 -12.90 29.40 3.47
CA PRO A 680 -13.54 28.25 4.11
C PRO A 680 -12.68 26.98 3.91
N GLY A 681 -12.63 26.12 4.91
CA GLY A 681 -11.83 24.90 4.87
C GLY A 681 -10.38 25.08 5.26
N ALA A 682 -9.98 26.25 5.74
CA ALA A 682 -8.66 26.48 6.28
C ALA A 682 -8.43 25.73 7.59
N SER A 683 -7.22 25.21 7.78
CA SER A 683 -6.80 24.71 9.09
C SER A 683 -6.41 25.88 9.99
N SER A 684 -7.03 25.93 11.17
CA SER A 684 -6.83 26.99 12.18
C SER A 684 -6.31 26.39 13.49
N VAL A 685 -5.44 27.10 14.16
CA VAL A 685 -4.91 26.73 15.49
C VAL A 685 -5.43 27.71 16.53
N TYR A 686 -5.95 27.15 17.60
CA TYR A 686 -6.50 27.89 18.71
C TYR A 686 -5.75 27.54 20.00
N GLU A 687 -5.42 28.55 20.79
CA GLU A 687 -4.97 28.42 22.17
C GLU A 687 -6.19 28.28 23.10
N ILE A 688 -6.11 27.36 24.07
CA ILE A 688 -7.16 27.19 25.10
C ILE A 688 -6.81 28.09 26.29
N ILE A 689 -7.71 29.02 26.64
CA ILE A 689 -7.55 29.97 27.72
C ILE A 689 -8.12 29.37 29.02
N TYR A 690 -7.23 28.93 29.92
CA TYR A 690 -7.60 28.31 31.20
C TYR A 690 -7.78 29.30 32.38
N GLY A 691 -7.42 30.55 32.21
CA GLY A 691 -7.62 31.60 33.21
C GLY A 691 -8.55 32.68 32.68
N LYS A 692 -9.56 33.07 33.42
CA LYS A 692 -10.14 34.41 33.25
C LYS A 692 -9.10 35.40 33.72
N GLU A 693 -8.28 36.01 32.86
CA GLU A 693 -7.93 37.38 33.09
C GLU A 693 -9.24 38.18 32.97
N THR A 694 -9.86 38.45 34.09
CA THR A 694 -10.93 39.44 34.20
C THR A 694 -10.27 40.80 33.88
N HIS A 695 -10.17 41.11 32.61
CA HIS A 695 -10.10 42.48 32.20
C HIS A 695 -11.53 43.04 32.34
N LEU A 696 -11.78 43.58 33.53
CA LEU A 696 -12.81 44.60 33.73
C LEU A 696 -12.43 45.87 32.95
#